data_443ba3722907ba6ae3b550c41b1efe61
#
_entry.id   443ba3722907ba6ae3b550c41b1efe61
#
_cell.length_a   1.000
_cell.length_b   1.000
_cell.length_c   1.000
_cell.angle_alpha   90.00
_cell.angle_beta   90.00
_cell.angle_gamma   90.00
#
_symmetry.space_group_name_H-M   'P 1'
#
loop_
_entity.id
_entity.type
_entity.pdbx_description
1 polymer ?
#
loop_
_entity_poly.entity_id
_entity_poly.type
_entity_poly.pdbx_seq_one_letter_code
_entity_poly.pdbx_strand_id
1 'polypeptide(L)'
;MPSQNLQSFAFTSASSVSSISSFGSFKKPTNAPSRALRSPSPAPLPIELQPFQVRPVAYRILSKKHGLNLKSSGLDLLATYIGRKYGRDWRTKSEAFLDQVGRRWKEQDRGLFIDAELLHVVIREVELRSASFTGSMTETPIEVIEDPLDNFCPQEFFHVWDAFAQPRWTYNRMRKHFEKASRPSLLPSAKHTVHTLASRYYLLLHRLLRNEEFQPPSFHASNAGSWHAITLIKNLLGRHGKSFLILGLLVRGSNGNWWAEDPSGRLELELDSAVAGEGYYVPGCMLLFDGVYTRAEKLQVTAVHHPPAELRSTSREAYGYLDFMGIGGIGSTPDGRFDLAIERKMIAEEERKSDAKIVALGGDLYLDDLRILDALCKAFDILKENPPLAIVMFGSFMSFPFYSGGASSRYKENFDQLAQLLSKYPSLCTSTTFIFVPGDNDPWGSTASAGGPMLWPQRSIPEIFTSQVRRTLKKVIWASNPSRLCYFSLEIVILRDDLAGRLRRNNIRFRSRPAATSNRMDASRDEDTQVDDVDMNTDAQPLLEDETRLEENSETEQIVRTILDQGHLSPWPSSLRPVISEYEHVLSLTQLPHAMIICDPTASGYAHSYSGCHAMNPGCIVPFDKRRVTWMEYYAATRTSETRSIPH
;
A
#
# COMPACT_ATOMS: atom_id res chain seq x y z
N MET A 1 18.75 -38.98 -7.61
CA MET A 1 18.33 -37.59 -7.87
C MET A 1 16.85 -37.65 -8.25
N PRO A 2 15.92 -37.20 -7.41
CA PRO A 2 14.51 -37.13 -7.77
C PRO A 2 14.25 -35.82 -8.50
N SER A 3 13.69 -35.95 -9.69
CA SER A 3 13.16 -34.89 -10.54
C SER A 3 12.01 -34.19 -9.81
N GLN A 4 12.18 -32.92 -9.47
CA GLN A 4 11.09 -32.09 -8.98
C GLN A 4 10.15 -31.77 -10.15
N ASN A 5 8.97 -32.35 -10.11
CA ASN A 5 7.86 -31.97 -10.96
C ASN A 5 7.40 -30.55 -10.60
N LEU A 6 7.74 -29.58 -11.43
CA LEU A 6 7.07 -28.29 -11.47
C LEU A 6 5.62 -28.53 -11.98
N GLN A 7 4.67 -28.54 -11.06
CA GLN A 7 3.26 -28.62 -11.39
C GLN A 7 2.86 -27.36 -12.15
N SER A 8 2.51 -27.53 -13.41
CA SER A 8 1.84 -26.53 -14.23
C SER A 8 0.48 -26.22 -13.61
N PHE A 9 0.23 -24.93 -13.34
CA PHE A 9 -1.07 -24.47 -12.83
C PHE A 9 -2.09 -24.48 -13.97
N ALA A 10 -2.82 -25.59 -14.11
CA ALA A 10 -3.98 -25.66 -14.99
C ALA A 10 -5.23 -25.25 -14.21
N PHE A 11 -5.88 -24.17 -14.64
CA PHE A 11 -7.19 -23.77 -14.11
C PHE A 11 -8.27 -24.71 -14.67
N THR A 12 -8.71 -25.68 -13.91
CA THR A 12 -9.86 -26.51 -14.27
C THR A 12 -11.16 -25.75 -14.02
N SER A 13 -11.90 -25.51 -15.11
CA SER A 13 -13.26 -24.95 -15.05
C SER A 13 -14.25 -26.08 -14.74
N ALA A 14 -14.93 -26.02 -13.60
CA ALA A 14 -16.13 -26.79 -13.35
C ALA A 14 -17.35 -26.04 -13.92
N SER A 15 -17.86 -26.50 -15.04
CA SER A 15 -19.15 -26.07 -15.59
C SER A 15 -20.26 -26.94 -15.02
N SER A 16 -21.21 -26.38 -14.31
CA SER A 16 -22.52 -26.94 -14.10
C SER A 16 -23.56 -26.03 -14.73
N VAL A 17 -24.13 -26.54 -15.82
CA VAL A 17 -25.28 -25.97 -16.53
C VAL A 17 -26.53 -26.40 -15.78
N SER A 18 -27.37 -25.48 -15.39
CA SER A 18 -28.78 -25.71 -15.18
C SER A 18 -29.58 -24.61 -15.87
N SER A 19 -30.27 -25.01 -16.89
CA SER A 19 -31.26 -24.29 -17.67
C SER A 19 -32.54 -24.07 -16.86
N ILE A 20 -33.04 -22.84 -16.79
CA ILE A 20 -34.46 -22.56 -16.62
C ILE A 20 -34.81 -21.34 -17.47
N SER A 21 -35.70 -21.60 -18.42
CA SER A 21 -36.39 -20.61 -19.26
C SER A 21 -37.58 -20.04 -18.51
N SER A 22 -37.77 -18.72 -18.57
CA SER A 22 -39.12 -18.13 -18.64
C SER A 22 -39.06 -16.69 -19.12
N PHE A 23 -39.76 -16.41 -20.19
CA PHE A 23 -40.04 -15.13 -20.79
C PHE A 23 -40.95 -14.29 -19.86
N GLY A 24 -40.58 -13.05 -19.61
CA GLY A 24 -41.38 -12.04 -18.94
C GLY A 24 -41.34 -10.71 -19.67
N SER A 25 -42.47 -10.30 -20.16
CA SER A 25 -42.87 -9.15 -20.94
C SER A 25 -42.29 -7.79 -20.50
N PHE A 26 -41.73 -7.05 -21.46
CA PHE A 26 -41.30 -5.66 -21.30
C PHE A 26 -42.50 -4.70 -21.25
N LYS A 27 -42.67 -3.96 -20.14
CA LYS A 27 -43.50 -2.73 -20.08
C LYS A 27 -42.59 -1.50 -20.24
N LYS A 28 -42.99 -0.59 -21.14
CA LYS A 28 -42.38 0.73 -21.35
C LYS A 28 -42.40 1.59 -20.11
N PRO A 29 -41.35 2.38 -19.82
CA PRO A 29 -41.39 3.35 -18.73
C PRO A 29 -42.19 4.59 -19.12
N THR A 30 -43.17 4.94 -18.33
CA THR A 30 -43.88 6.20 -18.33
C THR A 30 -43.04 7.28 -17.63
N ASN A 31 -43.07 8.49 -18.21
CA ASN A 31 -42.41 9.68 -17.71
C ASN A 31 -42.64 9.95 -16.23
N ALA A 32 -41.56 10.08 -15.45
CA ALA A 32 -41.59 10.59 -14.09
C ALA A 32 -41.50 12.13 -14.12
N PRO A 33 -42.32 12.83 -13.30
CA PRO A 33 -42.25 14.28 -13.21
C PRO A 33 -40.99 14.74 -12.45
N SER A 34 -40.43 15.86 -12.93
CA SER A 34 -39.32 16.59 -12.35
C SER A 34 -39.48 16.82 -10.84
N ARG A 35 -38.49 16.36 -10.08
CA ARG A 35 -38.43 16.52 -8.63
C ARG A 35 -38.15 17.98 -8.27
N ALA A 36 -39.16 18.71 -7.88
CA ALA A 36 -39.06 20.05 -7.30
C ALA A 36 -38.16 19.99 -6.05
N LEU A 37 -37.21 20.89 -5.96
CA LEU A 37 -36.37 21.15 -4.79
C LEU A 37 -37.30 21.43 -3.59
N ARG A 38 -37.36 20.49 -2.65
CA ARG A 38 -38.04 20.73 -1.35
C ARG A 38 -37.18 21.70 -0.55
N SER A 39 -37.75 22.85 -0.21
CA SER A 39 -37.24 23.77 0.80
C SER A 39 -37.04 23.02 2.14
N PRO A 40 -36.01 23.33 2.92
CA PRO A 40 -35.76 22.70 4.21
C PRO A 40 -36.97 22.95 5.13
N SER A 41 -37.51 21.89 5.74
CA SER A 41 -38.55 22.02 6.72
C SER A 41 -38.02 22.74 7.96
N PRO A 42 -38.79 23.63 8.60
CA PRO A 42 -38.34 24.37 9.78
C PRO A 42 -37.98 23.40 10.93
N ALA A 43 -36.93 23.77 11.68
CA ALA A 43 -36.47 22.97 12.82
C ALA A 43 -37.61 22.73 13.81
N PRO A 44 -37.76 21.52 14.35
CA PRO A 44 -38.83 21.20 15.29
C PRO A 44 -38.64 22.01 16.58
N LEU A 45 -39.72 22.68 17.04
CA LEU A 45 -39.70 23.42 18.31
C LEU A 45 -39.46 22.45 19.48
N PRO A 46 -38.49 22.69 20.37
CA PRO A 46 -38.20 21.82 21.50
C PRO A 46 -39.39 21.76 22.48
N ILE A 47 -39.64 20.57 23.03
CA ILE A 47 -40.69 20.30 23.99
C ILE A 47 -40.06 19.65 25.22
N GLU A 48 -40.51 20.02 26.41
CA GLU A 48 -40.16 19.30 27.63
C GLU A 48 -41.01 18.02 27.73
N LEU A 49 -40.36 16.86 27.60
CA LEU A 49 -41.00 15.55 27.77
C LEU A 49 -40.77 15.04 29.19
N GLN A 50 -41.82 14.59 29.82
CA GLN A 50 -41.70 13.93 31.12
C GLN A 50 -41.24 12.47 30.94
N PRO A 51 -40.39 11.93 31.83
CA PRO A 51 -39.83 10.58 31.72
C PRO A 51 -40.86 9.48 31.53
N PHE A 52 -42.02 9.60 32.15
CA PHE A 52 -43.10 8.62 32.03
C PHE A 52 -43.70 8.53 30.61
N GLN A 53 -43.58 9.58 29.80
CA GLN A 53 -44.06 9.61 28.42
C GLN A 53 -43.14 8.82 27.48
N VAL A 54 -41.83 8.87 27.71
CA VAL A 54 -40.80 8.18 26.91
C VAL A 54 -40.65 6.72 27.36
N ARG A 55 -40.93 6.41 28.61
CA ARG A 55 -40.76 5.08 29.21
C ARG A 55 -41.37 3.92 28.40
N PRO A 56 -42.59 3.97 27.83
CA PRO A 56 -43.15 2.86 27.08
C PRO A 56 -42.36 2.54 25.79
N VAL A 57 -41.90 3.58 25.10
CA VAL A 57 -41.13 3.44 23.86
C VAL A 57 -39.73 2.94 24.18
N ALA A 58 -39.08 3.52 25.18
CA ALA A 58 -37.73 3.10 25.63
C ALA A 58 -37.73 1.65 26.13
N TYR A 59 -38.75 1.23 26.91
CA TYR A 59 -38.90 -0.15 27.38
C TYR A 59 -39.09 -1.13 26.21
N ARG A 60 -39.95 -0.79 25.24
CA ARG A 60 -40.18 -1.65 24.07
C ARG A 60 -38.92 -1.89 23.27
N ILE A 61 -38.08 -0.85 23.07
CA ILE A 61 -36.90 -0.94 22.23
C ILE A 61 -35.68 -1.38 23.03
N LEU A 62 -35.31 -0.69 24.10
CA LEU A 62 -34.09 -1.00 24.83
C LEU A 62 -34.22 -2.29 25.64
N SER A 63 -35.39 -2.51 26.33
CA SER A 63 -35.52 -3.69 27.18
C SER A 63 -36.05 -4.91 26.42
N LYS A 64 -37.17 -4.82 25.69
CA LYS A 64 -37.71 -5.99 24.98
C LYS A 64 -36.93 -6.41 23.75
N LYS A 65 -36.46 -5.45 22.91
CA LYS A 65 -35.74 -5.76 21.67
C LYS A 65 -34.25 -5.98 21.90
N HIS A 66 -33.62 -5.16 22.73
CA HIS A 66 -32.19 -5.24 22.99
C HIS A 66 -31.80 -5.91 24.31
N GLY A 67 -32.73 -6.23 25.22
CA GLY A 67 -32.45 -6.89 26.50
C GLY A 67 -31.67 -6.03 27.50
N LEU A 68 -31.76 -4.69 27.37
CA LEU A 68 -31.03 -3.74 28.21
C LEU A 68 -31.94 -3.16 29.29
N ASN A 69 -31.44 -2.99 30.50
CA ASN A 69 -32.16 -2.42 31.62
C ASN A 69 -31.83 -0.93 31.76
N LEU A 70 -32.85 -0.08 31.64
CA LEU A 70 -32.71 1.37 31.73
C LEU A 70 -32.93 1.84 33.17
N LYS A 71 -31.92 2.51 33.76
CA LYS A 71 -32.03 3.17 35.06
C LYS A 71 -32.85 4.46 34.96
N SER A 72 -33.41 4.95 36.08
CA SER A 72 -34.22 6.18 36.14
C SER A 72 -33.44 7.40 35.62
N SER A 73 -32.16 7.54 36.02
CA SER A 73 -31.29 8.64 35.57
C SER A 73 -31.08 8.63 34.05
N GLY A 74 -30.95 7.43 33.43
CA GLY A 74 -30.86 7.29 31.99
C GLY A 74 -32.16 7.63 31.26
N LEU A 75 -33.32 7.32 31.88
CA LEU A 75 -34.64 7.66 31.33
C LEU A 75 -34.87 9.19 31.34
N ASP A 76 -34.48 9.88 32.40
CA ASP A 76 -34.59 11.33 32.52
C ASP A 76 -33.77 12.04 31.46
N LEU A 77 -32.53 11.58 31.22
CA LEU A 77 -31.66 12.06 30.17
C LEU A 77 -32.27 11.84 28.77
N LEU A 78 -32.83 10.64 28.52
CA LEU A 78 -33.49 10.35 27.24
C LEU A 78 -34.72 11.22 27.01
N ALA A 79 -35.52 11.50 28.04
CA ALA A 79 -36.71 12.33 27.92
C ALA A 79 -36.32 13.78 27.54
N THR A 80 -35.33 14.34 28.22
CA THR A 80 -34.84 15.67 27.94
C THR A 80 -34.24 15.75 26.52
N TYR A 81 -33.44 14.79 26.14
CA TYR A 81 -32.80 14.75 24.83
C TYR A 81 -33.78 14.58 23.67
N ILE A 82 -34.71 13.61 23.76
CA ILE A 82 -35.71 13.34 22.73
C ILE A 82 -36.65 14.54 22.55
N GLY A 83 -37.03 15.19 23.64
CA GLY A 83 -37.91 16.36 23.62
C GLY A 83 -37.25 17.56 22.92
N ARG A 84 -35.96 17.80 23.18
CA ARG A 84 -35.21 18.86 22.52
C ARG A 84 -34.97 18.60 21.03
N LYS A 85 -34.66 17.37 20.68
CA LYS A 85 -34.24 17.02 19.29
C LYS A 85 -35.42 16.85 18.34
N TYR A 86 -36.48 16.18 18.77
CA TYR A 86 -37.59 15.79 17.89
C TYR A 86 -38.90 16.59 18.11
N GLY A 87 -38.98 17.38 19.15
CA GLY A 87 -40.14 18.20 19.43
C GLY A 87 -41.45 17.41 19.33
N ARG A 88 -42.44 17.93 18.61
CA ARG A 88 -43.78 17.27 18.46
C ARG A 88 -43.73 15.91 17.77
N ASP A 89 -42.73 15.64 16.93
CA ASP A 89 -42.61 14.39 16.17
C ASP A 89 -41.89 13.27 16.94
N TRP A 90 -41.62 13.46 18.23
CA TRP A 90 -40.83 12.54 19.04
C TRP A 90 -41.36 11.09 19.01
N ARG A 91 -42.64 10.87 18.90
CA ARG A 91 -43.24 9.51 18.93
C ARG A 91 -42.81 8.66 17.74
N THR A 92 -42.71 9.26 16.57
CA THR A 92 -42.33 8.56 15.32
C THR A 92 -40.82 8.46 15.13
N LYS A 93 -40.07 9.50 15.52
CA LYS A 93 -38.64 9.58 15.29
C LYS A 93 -37.78 8.96 16.40
N SER A 94 -38.31 8.87 17.64
CA SER A 94 -37.56 8.30 18.77
C SER A 94 -37.32 6.80 18.68
N GLU A 95 -38.18 6.04 17.99
CA GLU A 95 -38.01 4.59 17.84
C GLU A 95 -36.71 4.22 17.11
N ALA A 96 -36.46 4.86 15.97
CA ALA A 96 -35.26 4.63 15.18
C ALA A 96 -34.00 5.06 15.95
N PHE A 97 -34.06 6.18 16.66
CA PHE A 97 -32.98 6.67 17.50
C PHE A 97 -32.64 5.71 18.65
N LEU A 98 -33.68 5.26 19.40
CA LEU A 98 -33.47 4.32 20.50
C LEU A 98 -32.96 2.95 20.02
N ASP A 99 -33.32 2.53 18.82
CA ASP A 99 -32.77 1.32 18.21
C ASP A 99 -31.27 1.46 17.91
N GLN A 100 -30.84 2.60 17.39
CA GLN A 100 -29.44 2.91 17.18
C GLN A 100 -28.65 2.96 18.50
N VAL A 101 -29.19 3.60 19.52
CA VAL A 101 -28.59 3.64 20.86
C VAL A 101 -28.43 2.22 21.43
N GLY A 102 -29.47 1.38 21.32
CA GLY A 102 -29.44 0.00 21.83
C GLY A 102 -28.40 -0.88 21.09
N ARG A 103 -28.28 -0.74 19.76
CA ARG A 103 -27.27 -1.43 18.99
C ARG A 103 -25.86 -0.99 19.40
N ARG A 104 -25.65 0.31 19.52
CA ARG A 104 -24.34 0.87 19.87
C ARG A 104 -23.90 0.48 21.27
N TRP A 105 -24.82 0.46 22.23
CA TRP A 105 -24.55 0.00 23.57
C TRP A 105 -24.03 -1.43 23.61
N LYS A 106 -24.66 -2.34 22.84
CA LYS A 106 -24.24 -3.74 22.71
C LYS A 106 -22.92 -3.92 21.96
N GLU A 107 -22.71 -3.15 20.89
CA GLU A 107 -21.45 -3.18 20.12
C GLU A 107 -20.24 -2.84 20.98
N GLN A 108 -20.44 -2.00 22.00
CA GLN A 108 -19.37 -1.57 22.92
C GLN A 108 -19.27 -2.41 24.19
N ASP A 109 -20.08 -3.45 24.32
CA ASP A 109 -20.12 -4.37 25.47
C ASP A 109 -20.14 -3.66 26.84
N ARG A 110 -20.99 -2.58 26.95
CA ARG A 110 -21.10 -1.72 28.15
C ARG A 110 -21.96 -2.33 29.25
N GLY A 111 -22.27 -3.62 29.17
CA GLY A 111 -23.08 -4.33 30.15
C GLY A 111 -24.60 -4.15 29.94
N LEU A 112 -25.39 -4.74 30.85
CA LEU A 112 -26.83 -4.83 30.71
C LEU A 112 -27.62 -3.62 31.26
N PHE A 113 -26.98 -2.74 32.01
CA PHE A 113 -27.62 -1.59 32.66
C PHE A 113 -27.17 -0.27 32.00
N ILE A 114 -28.17 0.50 31.52
CA ILE A 114 -27.94 1.81 30.91
C ILE A 114 -27.99 2.88 31.99
N ASP A 115 -26.85 3.52 32.25
CA ASP A 115 -26.66 4.63 33.16
C ASP A 115 -26.58 5.97 32.43
N ALA A 116 -26.88 7.10 33.08
CA ALA A 116 -26.89 8.43 32.47
C ALA A 116 -25.52 8.85 31.96
N GLU A 117 -24.45 8.59 32.72
CA GLU A 117 -23.09 8.99 32.36
C GLU A 117 -22.60 8.31 31.07
N LEU A 118 -22.75 7.00 30.98
CA LEU A 118 -22.36 6.24 29.79
C LEU A 118 -23.31 6.46 28.62
N LEU A 119 -24.61 6.67 28.92
CA LEU A 119 -25.62 6.94 27.91
C LEU A 119 -25.37 8.27 27.17
N HIS A 120 -24.90 9.30 27.89
CA HIS A 120 -24.54 10.57 27.27
C HIS A 120 -23.48 10.42 26.19
N VAL A 121 -22.46 9.58 26.43
CA VAL A 121 -21.41 9.28 25.46
C VAL A 121 -21.97 8.58 24.23
N VAL A 122 -22.85 7.56 24.44
CA VAL A 122 -23.45 6.80 23.33
C VAL A 122 -24.39 7.68 22.49
N ILE A 123 -25.17 8.56 23.13
CA ILE A 123 -26.03 9.51 22.42
C ILE A 123 -25.21 10.43 21.53
N ARG A 124 -24.10 10.96 22.05
CA ARG A 124 -23.17 11.82 21.31
C ARG A 124 -22.58 11.11 20.09
N GLU A 125 -22.19 9.85 20.24
CA GLU A 125 -21.68 9.05 19.12
C GLU A 125 -22.74 8.76 18.05
N VAL A 126 -23.98 8.50 18.45
CA VAL A 126 -25.11 8.30 17.52
C VAL A 126 -25.45 9.59 16.79
N GLU A 127 -25.30 10.75 17.44
CA GLU A 127 -25.50 12.06 16.80
C GLU A 127 -24.43 12.37 15.74
N LEU A 128 -23.18 12.19 16.09
CA LEU A 128 -22.06 12.38 15.17
C LEU A 128 -22.24 11.55 13.90
N ARG A 129 -22.75 10.33 14.02
CA ARG A 129 -23.07 9.47 12.87
C ARG A 129 -24.32 9.90 12.09
N SER A 130 -25.31 10.48 12.74
CA SER A 130 -26.52 10.96 12.07
C SER A 130 -26.31 12.30 11.35
N ALA A 131 -25.41 13.15 11.84
CA ALA A 131 -25.05 14.42 11.23
C ALA A 131 -24.27 14.25 9.91
N SER A 132 -23.51 13.17 9.77
CA SER A 132 -22.79 12.85 8.52
C SER A 132 -23.71 12.41 7.38
N PHE A 133 -24.99 12.11 7.66
CA PHE A 133 -25.95 11.64 6.65
C PHE A 133 -26.90 12.73 6.09
N THR A 134 -27.00 13.88 6.76
CA THR A 134 -27.87 15.00 6.32
C THR A 134 -27.05 16.29 6.28
N GLY A 135 -26.52 16.62 5.11
CA GLY A 135 -25.94 17.93 4.83
C GLY A 135 -26.99 19.04 4.97
N SER A 136 -27.11 19.64 6.14
CA SER A 136 -27.86 20.88 6.37
C SER A 136 -27.10 21.75 7.37
N MET A 137 -26.50 22.78 6.84
CA MET A 137 -25.99 23.93 7.59
C MET A 137 -27.17 24.72 8.15
N THR A 138 -27.30 24.77 9.48
CA THR A 138 -28.01 25.83 10.19
C THR A 138 -27.13 26.30 11.34
N GLU A 139 -26.62 27.51 11.19
CA GLU A 139 -25.90 28.23 12.22
C GLU A 139 -26.79 28.53 13.42
N THR A 140 -26.49 27.94 14.56
CA THR A 140 -26.88 28.45 15.88
C THR A 140 -25.61 28.65 16.69
N PRO A 141 -25.47 29.71 17.50
CA PRO A 141 -24.28 29.95 18.28
C PRO A 141 -24.12 28.83 19.32
N ILE A 142 -23.20 27.94 19.05
CA ILE A 142 -22.82 26.81 19.88
C ILE A 142 -21.74 27.32 20.83
N GLU A 143 -21.93 27.13 22.12
CA GLU A 143 -20.81 27.04 23.05
C GLU A 143 -19.71 26.22 22.39
N VAL A 144 -18.52 26.74 22.36
CA VAL A 144 -17.33 26.14 21.74
C VAL A 144 -17.19 24.72 22.29
N ILE A 145 -17.81 23.76 21.60
CA ILE A 145 -17.50 22.35 21.78
C ILE A 145 -16.14 22.21 21.09
N GLU A 146 -15.10 22.11 21.88
CA GLU A 146 -13.77 21.77 21.39
C GLU A 146 -13.93 20.55 20.46
N ASP A 147 -13.64 20.76 19.18
CA ASP A 147 -13.69 19.71 18.17
C ASP A 147 -12.73 18.59 18.66
N PRO A 148 -13.13 17.32 18.75
CA PRO A 148 -12.24 16.25 19.22
C PRO A 148 -10.93 16.17 18.42
N LEU A 149 -10.85 16.90 17.34
CA LEU A 149 -9.71 17.05 16.45
C LEU A 149 -8.84 18.29 16.75
N ASP A 150 -9.25 19.22 17.62
CA ASP A 150 -8.45 20.41 17.94
C ASP A 150 -7.24 20.10 18.83
N ASN A 151 -7.22 18.95 19.50
CA ASN A 151 -6.11 18.45 20.30
C ASN A 151 -5.42 17.24 19.66
N PHE A 152 -5.08 17.33 18.36
CA PHE A 152 -4.29 16.29 17.70
C PHE A 152 -2.89 16.15 18.32
N CYS A 153 -2.69 15.10 19.09
CA CYS A 153 -1.33 14.70 19.44
C CYS A 153 -0.74 13.93 18.25
N PRO A 154 0.36 14.40 17.61
CA PRO A 154 0.96 13.74 16.45
C PRO A 154 1.26 12.25 16.67
N GLN A 155 1.48 11.87 17.92
CA GLN A 155 1.84 10.51 18.31
C GLN A 155 0.66 9.53 18.25
N GLU A 156 -0.58 10.01 18.40
CA GLU A 156 -1.79 9.20 18.28
C GLU A 156 -2.09 8.81 16.83
N PHE A 157 -1.58 9.60 15.87
CA PHE A 157 -1.72 9.36 14.44
C PHE A 157 -0.46 8.81 13.78
N PHE A 158 0.51 8.36 14.59
CA PHE A 158 1.69 7.66 14.14
C PHE A 158 1.57 6.18 14.49
N HIS A 159 1.33 5.36 13.49
CA HIS A 159 1.14 3.93 13.67
C HIS A 159 1.98 3.13 12.69
N VAL A 160 2.65 2.09 13.17
CA VAL A 160 3.38 1.14 12.31
C VAL A 160 2.66 -0.21 12.35
N TRP A 161 2.10 -0.59 11.22
CA TRP A 161 1.45 -1.87 11.05
C TRP A 161 2.48 -2.96 10.80
N ASP A 162 2.51 -3.93 11.72
CA ASP A 162 3.17 -5.19 11.50
C ASP A 162 2.40 -6.02 10.46
N ALA A 163 3.11 -6.71 9.57
CA ALA A 163 2.52 -7.52 8.52
C ALA A 163 1.51 -8.56 9.03
N PHE A 164 1.76 -9.11 10.23
CA PHE A 164 0.90 -10.13 10.83
C PHE A 164 -0.34 -9.57 11.53
N ALA A 165 -0.36 -8.25 11.76
CA ALA A 165 -1.48 -7.52 12.35
C ALA A 165 -2.31 -6.73 11.32
N GLN A 166 -1.79 -6.55 10.10
CA GLN A 166 -2.45 -5.78 9.05
C GLN A 166 -3.84 -6.35 8.72
N PRO A 167 -4.88 -5.48 8.59
CA PRO A 167 -6.20 -5.91 8.20
C PRO A 167 -6.21 -6.60 6.84
N ARG A 168 -6.89 -7.74 6.75
CA ARG A 168 -6.97 -8.51 5.51
C ARG A 168 -8.23 -8.17 4.74
N TRP A 169 -8.05 -7.85 3.46
CA TRP A 169 -9.11 -7.63 2.49
C TRP A 169 -8.97 -8.60 1.32
N THR A 170 -10.08 -9.17 0.87
CA THR A 170 -10.12 -10.08 -0.28
C THR A 170 -10.88 -9.42 -1.42
N TYR A 171 -10.32 -9.51 -2.63
CA TYR A 171 -10.97 -8.94 -3.81
C TYR A 171 -12.04 -9.89 -4.36
N ASN A 172 -13.30 -9.43 -4.39
CA ASN A 172 -14.39 -10.13 -5.03
C ASN A 172 -14.49 -9.70 -6.51
N ARG A 173 -14.06 -10.57 -7.42
CA ARG A 173 -14.02 -10.31 -8.87
C ARG A 173 -15.39 -10.02 -9.48
N MET A 174 -16.45 -10.61 -8.94
CA MET A 174 -17.82 -10.44 -9.47
C MET A 174 -18.40 -9.09 -9.10
N ARG A 175 -18.15 -8.65 -7.87
CA ARG A 175 -18.59 -7.34 -7.36
C ARG A 175 -17.61 -6.22 -7.69
N LYS A 176 -16.41 -6.55 -8.16
CA LYS A 176 -15.29 -5.61 -8.39
C LYS A 176 -14.98 -4.75 -7.15
N HIS A 177 -15.08 -5.35 -5.96
CA HIS A 177 -14.95 -4.66 -4.68
C HIS A 177 -14.22 -5.53 -3.67
N PHE A 178 -13.68 -4.88 -2.61
CA PHE A 178 -13.00 -5.58 -1.52
C PHE A 178 -13.98 -5.92 -0.39
N GLU A 179 -13.79 -7.09 0.18
CA GLU A 179 -14.53 -7.59 1.35
C GLU A 179 -13.53 -7.88 2.47
N LYS A 180 -13.88 -7.50 3.71
CA LYS A 180 -13.03 -7.78 4.87
C LYS A 180 -12.99 -9.28 5.11
N ALA A 181 -11.79 -9.84 5.22
CA ALA A 181 -11.57 -11.27 5.39
C ALA A 181 -11.15 -11.63 6.82
N SER A 182 -11.29 -12.92 7.17
CA SER A 182 -10.78 -13.45 8.43
C SER A 182 -9.25 -13.37 8.51
N ARG A 183 -8.70 -13.53 9.71
CA ARG A 183 -7.25 -13.55 9.94
C ARG A 183 -6.58 -14.63 9.09
N PRO A 184 -5.41 -14.34 8.50
CA PRO A 184 -4.68 -15.28 7.67
C PRO A 184 -4.07 -16.43 8.50
N SER A 185 -3.91 -17.59 7.87
CA SER A 185 -3.21 -18.73 8.44
C SER A 185 -1.76 -18.79 7.98
N LEU A 186 -0.86 -19.29 8.81
CA LEU A 186 0.53 -19.58 8.42
C LEU A 186 0.63 -20.84 7.53
N LEU A 187 -0.40 -21.68 7.52
CA LEU A 187 -0.48 -22.90 6.72
C LEU A 187 -1.60 -22.78 5.69
N PRO A 188 -1.32 -22.12 4.55
CA PRO A 188 -2.33 -21.91 3.50
C PRO A 188 -2.68 -23.21 2.79
N SER A 189 -3.93 -23.31 2.34
CA SER A 189 -4.35 -24.41 1.45
C SER A 189 -3.84 -24.17 0.03
N ALA A 190 -3.63 -25.26 -0.75
CA ALA A 190 -3.24 -25.15 -2.16
C ALA A 190 -4.23 -24.32 -3.00
N LYS A 191 -5.52 -24.40 -2.70
CA LYS A 191 -6.57 -23.58 -3.33
C LYS A 191 -6.34 -22.09 -3.13
N HIS A 192 -5.78 -21.71 -1.98
CA HIS A 192 -5.53 -20.30 -1.65
C HIS A 192 -4.47 -19.69 -2.58
N THR A 193 -3.39 -20.40 -2.85
CA THR A 193 -2.32 -19.93 -3.76
C THR A 193 -2.87 -19.65 -5.17
N VAL A 194 -3.69 -20.57 -5.70
CA VAL A 194 -4.34 -20.37 -7.00
C VAL A 194 -5.29 -19.17 -6.97
N HIS A 195 -6.07 -19.04 -5.90
CA HIS A 195 -6.99 -17.91 -5.74
C HIS A 195 -6.25 -16.57 -5.68
N THR A 196 -5.11 -16.52 -5.02
CA THR A 196 -4.28 -15.31 -4.90
C THR A 196 -3.76 -14.85 -6.26
N LEU A 197 -3.22 -15.75 -7.08
CA LEU A 197 -2.76 -15.43 -8.44
C LEU A 197 -3.92 -14.95 -9.33
N ALA A 198 -5.07 -15.63 -9.24
CA ALA A 198 -6.26 -15.21 -9.98
C ALA A 198 -6.77 -13.84 -9.52
N SER A 199 -6.76 -13.56 -8.21
CA SER A 199 -7.16 -12.25 -7.66
C SER A 199 -6.24 -11.14 -8.16
N ARG A 200 -4.91 -11.37 -8.19
CA ARG A 200 -3.93 -10.43 -8.73
C ARG A 200 -4.18 -10.16 -10.21
N TYR A 201 -4.44 -11.20 -11.01
CA TYR A 201 -4.80 -11.04 -12.42
C TYR A 201 -6.04 -10.14 -12.59
N TYR A 202 -7.13 -10.42 -11.88
CA TYR A 202 -8.37 -9.64 -12.01
C TYR A 202 -8.23 -8.22 -11.47
N LEU A 203 -7.41 -7.97 -10.44
CA LEU A 203 -7.10 -6.62 -9.97
C LEU A 203 -6.43 -5.80 -11.06
N LEU A 204 -5.39 -6.36 -11.70
CA LEU A 204 -4.68 -5.71 -12.79
C LEU A 204 -5.57 -5.53 -14.03
N LEU A 205 -6.34 -6.56 -14.40
CA LEU A 205 -7.29 -6.46 -15.50
C LEU A 205 -8.32 -5.33 -15.28
N HIS A 206 -8.92 -5.26 -14.07
CA HIS A 206 -9.90 -4.22 -13.78
C HIS A 206 -9.27 -2.83 -13.66
N ARG A 207 -7.99 -2.73 -13.27
CA ARG A 207 -7.22 -1.50 -13.33
C ARG A 207 -7.03 -1.03 -14.77
N LEU A 208 -6.60 -1.92 -15.67
CA LEU A 208 -6.46 -1.64 -17.10
C LEU A 208 -7.78 -1.20 -17.72
N LEU A 209 -8.89 -1.88 -17.42
CA LEU A 209 -10.20 -1.53 -17.96
C LEU A 209 -10.76 -0.20 -17.44
N ARG A 210 -10.16 0.44 -16.44
CA ARG A 210 -10.45 1.82 -16.02
C ARG A 210 -9.68 2.86 -16.82
N ASN A 211 -8.55 2.48 -17.42
CA ASN A 211 -7.77 3.37 -18.27
C ASN A 211 -8.47 3.52 -19.63
N GLU A 212 -8.57 4.75 -20.12
CA GLU A 212 -9.24 5.10 -21.37
C GLU A 212 -8.67 4.38 -22.60
N GLU A 213 -7.37 4.09 -22.61
CA GLU A 213 -6.70 3.37 -23.71
C GLU A 213 -7.23 1.95 -23.94
N PHE A 214 -7.79 1.32 -22.91
CA PHE A 214 -8.32 -0.05 -22.95
C PHE A 214 -9.85 -0.10 -22.94
N GLN A 215 -10.53 1.06 -22.99
CA GLN A 215 -11.99 1.13 -23.06
C GLN A 215 -12.47 1.17 -24.51
N PRO A 216 -13.58 0.49 -24.85
CA PRO A 216 -14.18 0.63 -26.16
C PRO A 216 -14.62 2.09 -26.38
N PRO A 217 -14.41 2.66 -27.57
CA PRO A 217 -14.81 4.03 -27.86
C PRO A 217 -16.31 4.22 -27.63
N SER A 218 -16.67 5.27 -26.92
CA SER A 218 -18.08 5.63 -26.71
C SER A 218 -18.70 6.06 -28.04
N PHE A 219 -19.99 5.77 -28.25
CA PHE A 219 -20.73 6.07 -29.49
C PHE A 219 -20.69 7.54 -29.94
N HIS A 220 -20.22 8.46 -29.11
CA HIS A 220 -20.12 9.90 -29.38
C HIS A 220 -18.70 10.40 -29.63
N ALA A 221 -17.68 9.54 -29.55
CA ALA A 221 -16.31 9.96 -29.84
C ALA A 221 -16.06 9.91 -31.35
N SER A 222 -15.99 11.08 -31.99
CA SER A 222 -15.61 11.24 -33.39
C SER A 222 -14.16 10.87 -33.72
N ASN A 223 -13.35 10.60 -32.71
CA ASN A 223 -12.00 10.06 -32.82
C ASN A 223 -12.02 8.55 -32.56
N ALA A 224 -12.18 7.77 -33.63
CA ALA A 224 -11.92 6.32 -33.61
C ALA A 224 -10.41 6.07 -33.46
N GLY A 225 -9.83 6.45 -32.34
CA GLY A 225 -8.51 5.97 -31.91
C GLY A 225 -8.55 4.45 -31.78
N SER A 226 -7.53 3.75 -32.22
CA SER A 226 -7.43 2.30 -32.04
C SER A 226 -7.37 1.99 -30.56
N TRP A 227 -8.45 1.43 -30.00
CA TRP A 227 -8.46 0.94 -28.64
C TRP A 227 -7.91 -0.49 -28.58
N HIS A 228 -7.25 -0.81 -27.49
CA HIS A 228 -6.60 -2.11 -27.32
C HIS A 228 -7.49 -3.07 -26.52
N ALA A 229 -8.19 -3.98 -27.21
CA ALA A 229 -9.03 -4.99 -26.58
C ALA A 229 -8.19 -6.10 -25.94
N ILE A 230 -8.20 -6.21 -24.61
CA ILE A 230 -7.55 -7.32 -23.91
C ILE A 230 -8.35 -8.61 -24.13
N THR A 231 -7.71 -9.61 -24.73
CA THR A 231 -8.33 -10.88 -25.12
C THR A 231 -7.84 -12.03 -24.22
N LEU A 232 -8.76 -12.88 -23.77
CA LEU A 232 -8.40 -14.10 -23.02
C LEU A 232 -7.77 -15.14 -23.95
N ILE A 233 -6.79 -15.89 -23.46
CA ILE A 233 -6.05 -16.91 -24.23
C ILE A 233 -6.97 -17.91 -24.92
N LYS A 234 -8.01 -18.39 -24.23
CA LYS A 234 -8.99 -19.32 -24.83
C LYS A 234 -9.69 -18.78 -26.07
N ASN A 235 -9.81 -17.46 -26.20
CA ASN A 235 -10.51 -16.81 -27.31
C ASN A 235 -9.63 -16.64 -28.57
N LEU A 236 -8.35 -17.02 -28.51
CA LEU A 236 -7.42 -17.01 -29.63
C LEU A 236 -7.58 -18.26 -30.51
N LEU A 237 -8.08 -19.35 -29.96
CA LEU A 237 -8.23 -20.62 -30.65
C LEU A 237 -8.98 -20.47 -31.99
N GLY A 238 -8.40 -21.00 -33.06
CA GLY A 238 -8.95 -20.92 -34.40
C GLY A 238 -8.82 -19.57 -35.12
N ARG A 239 -8.22 -18.56 -34.50
CA ARG A 239 -8.09 -17.20 -35.05
C ARG A 239 -6.66 -16.89 -35.51
N HIS A 240 -6.03 -17.85 -36.19
CA HIS A 240 -4.64 -17.74 -36.66
C HIS A 240 -4.44 -16.52 -37.60
N GLY A 241 -3.29 -15.90 -37.54
CA GLY A 241 -2.90 -14.73 -38.35
C GLY A 241 -3.49 -13.41 -37.89
N LYS A 242 -4.24 -13.36 -36.77
CA LYS A 242 -4.75 -12.12 -36.19
C LYS A 242 -3.86 -11.64 -35.06
N SER A 243 -3.77 -10.31 -34.91
CA SER A 243 -3.13 -9.65 -33.75
C SER A 243 -4.05 -9.65 -32.55
N PHE A 244 -3.46 -9.85 -31.37
CA PHE A 244 -4.16 -9.85 -30.09
C PHE A 244 -3.29 -9.20 -29.01
N LEU A 245 -3.93 -8.46 -28.12
CA LEU A 245 -3.36 -8.03 -26.86
C LEU A 245 -3.86 -8.94 -25.76
N ILE A 246 -2.95 -9.60 -25.04
CA ILE A 246 -3.27 -10.47 -23.90
C ILE A 246 -2.61 -9.96 -22.63
N LEU A 247 -3.31 -10.07 -21.49
CA LEU A 247 -2.73 -9.93 -20.16
C LEU A 247 -2.44 -11.33 -19.64
N GLY A 248 -1.19 -11.60 -19.25
CA GLY A 248 -0.79 -12.93 -18.76
C GLY A 248 0.37 -12.89 -17.78
N LEU A 249 0.44 -13.94 -16.95
CA LEU A 249 1.56 -14.22 -16.08
C LEU A 249 2.71 -14.79 -16.93
N LEU A 250 3.87 -14.16 -16.88
CA LEU A 250 5.06 -14.65 -17.57
C LEU A 250 5.66 -15.84 -16.81
N VAL A 251 5.73 -16.99 -17.45
CA VAL A 251 6.25 -18.23 -16.86
C VAL A 251 7.30 -18.85 -17.76
N ARG A 252 8.34 -19.41 -17.15
CA ARG A 252 9.34 -20.21 -17.87
C ARG A 252 8.97 -21.69 -17.77
N GLY A 253 8.75 -22.33 -18.90
CA GLY A 253 8.46 -23.77 -18.98
C GLY A 253 9.69 -24.64 -18.65
N SER A 254 9.44 -25.93 -18.41
CA SER A 254 10.50 -26.93 -18.13
C SER A 254 11.51 -27.08 -19.26
N ASN A 255 11.06 -26.85 -20.49
CA ASN A 255 11.91 -26.92 -21.70
C ASN A 255 12.66 -25.61 -21.98
N GLY A 256 12.57 -24.63 -21.07
CA GLY A 256 13.19 -23.32 -21.25
C GLY A 256 12.37 -22.32 -22.08
N ASN A 257 11.26 -22.74 -22.68
CA ASN A 257 10.36 -21.87 -23.46
C ASN A 257 9.58 -20.91 -22.56
N TRP A 258 9.15 -19.80 -23.12
CA TRP A 258 8.35 -18.80 -22.43
C TRP A 258 6.86 -19.04 -22.65
N TRP A 259 6.07 -18.82 -21.61
CA TRP A 259 4.63 -18.99 -21.60
C TRP A 259 3.96 -17.77 -20.97
N ALA A 260 2.81 -17.40 -21.53
CA ALA A 260 1.84 -16.54 -20.85
C ALA A 260 0.73 -17.40 -20.27
N GLU A 261 0.36 -17.16 -19.01
CA GLU A 261 -0.77 -17.83 -18.35
C GLU A 261 -1.82 -16.82 -17.91
N ASP A 262 -3.08 -17.11 -18.23
CA ASP A 262 -4.24 -16.37 -17.74
C ASP A 262 -5.24 -17.34 -17.06
N PRO A 263 -6.34 -16.87 -16.42
CA PRO A 263 -7.33 -17.76 -15.82
C PRO A 263 -8.03 -18.71 -16.80
N SER A 264 -7.87 -18.55 -18.11
CA SER A 264 -8.51 -19.37 -19.14
C SER A 264 -7.60 -20.44 -19.74
N GLY A 265 -6.27 -20.31 -19.59
CA GLY A 265 -5.29 -21.24 -20.14
C GLY A 265 -3.88 -20.68 -20.18
N ARG A 266 -3.03 -21.35 -20.94
CA ARG A 266 -1.65 -20.94 -21.18
C ARG A 266 -1.32 -20.95 -22.66
N LEU A 267 -0.39 -20.11 -23.08
CA LEU A 267 0.03 -19.92 -24.47
C LEU A 267 1.55 -19.78 -24.54
N GLU A 268 2.17 -20.51 -25.46
CA GLU A 268 3.61 -20.41 -25.70
C GLU A 268 3.91 -19.09 -26.42
N LEU A 269 5.00 -18.43 -25.99
CA LEU A 269 5.43 -17.13 -26.50
C LEU A 269 6.73 -17.28 -27.32
N GLU A 270 6.76 -16.65 -28.48
CA GLU A 270 7.99 -16.40 -29.25
C GLU A 270 8.41 -14.94 -29.02
N LEU A 271 9.51 -14.76 -28.25
CA LEU A 271 9.96 -13.43 -27.81
C LEU A 271 11.12 -12.86 -28.64
N ASP A 272 11.62 -13.58 -29.62
CA ASP A 272 12.84 -13.22 -30.37
C ASP A 272 12.77 -11.87 -31.09
N SER A 273 11.56 -11.48 -31.52
CA SER A 273 11.30 -10.22 -32.22
C SER A 273 10.64 -9.15 -31.33
N ALA A 274 10.38 -9.48 -30.07
CA ALA A 274 9.64 -8.61 -29.16
C ALA A 274 10.45 -7.38 -28.77
N VAL A 275 9.79 -6.23 -28.76
CA VAL A 275 10.31 -4.96 -28.22
C VAL A 275 9.67 -4.74 -26.85
N ALA A 276 10.50 -4.49 -25.86
CA ALA A 276 10.06 -4.20 -24.51
C ALA A 276 9.82 -2.70 -24.30
N GLY A 277 8.82 -2.40 -23.47
CA GLY A 277 8.66 -1.08 -22.88
C GLY A 277 9.65 -0.86 -21.72
N GLU A 278 9.37 0.13 -20.88
CA GLU A 278 10.19 0.44 -19.72
C GLU A 278 9.94 -0.56 -18.56
N GLY A 279 10.95 -0.81 -17.75
CA GLY A 279 10.91 -1.71 -16.60
C GLY A 279 11.68 -3.01 -16.77
N TYR A 280 11.71 -3.81 -15.72
CA TYR A 280 12.34 -5.13 -15.71
C TYR A 280 11.33 -6.24 -15.97
N TYR A 281 11.63 -7.13 -16.87
CA TYR A 281 10.76 -8.23 -17.28
C TYR A 281 11.28 -9.55 -16.69
N VAL A 282 10.66 -9.97 -15.59
CA VAL A 282 11.08 -11.17 -14.86
C VAL A 282 9.95 -12.20 -14.81
N PRO A 283 10.25 -13.50 -14.73
CA PRO A 283 9.23 -14.52 -14.52
C PRO A 283 8.38 -14.19 -13.28
N GLY A 284 7.07 -14.39 -13.36
CA GLY A 284 6.11 -14.05 -12.30
C GLY A 284 5.49 -12.66 -12.42
N CYS A 285 5.98 -11.81 -13.33
CA CYS A 285 5.28 -10.57 -13.68
C CYS A 285 4.03 -10.84 -14.49
N MET A 286 2.98 -10.08 -14.23
CA MET A 286 1.80 -9.98 -15.09
C MET A 286 2.09 -8.95 -16.16
N LEU A 287 2.07 -9.33 -17.44
CA LEU A 287 2.49 -8.50 -18.55
C LEU A 287 1.42 -8.43 -19.64
N LEU A 288 1.44 -7.35 -20.38
CA LEU A 288 0.68 -7.17 -21.61
C LEU A 288 1.57 -7.64 -22.76
N PHE A 289 1.09 -8.60 -23.54
CA PHE A 289 1.75 -9.12 -24.73
C PHE A 289 0.92 -8.76 -25.95
N ASP A 290 1.50 -7.96 -26.83
CA ASP A 290 0.94 -7.68 -28.17
C ASP A 290 1.64 -8.56 -29.19
N GLY A 291 0.88 -9.24 -30.04
CA GLY A 291 1.46 -10.16 -31.01
C GLY A 291 0.45 -10.85 -31.91
N VAL A 292 0.96 -11.62 -32.85
CA VAL A 292 0.18 -12.37 -33.83
C VAL A 292 0.07 -13.83 -33.42
N TYR A 293 -1.16 -14.37 -33.35
CA TYR A 293 -1.41 -15.79 -33.07
C TYR A 293 -1.10 -16.63 -34.31
N THR A 294 -0.12 -17.52 -34.22
CA THR A 294 0.41 -18.30 -35.33
C THR A 294 -0.34 -19.63 -35.52
N ARG A 295 -0.15 -20.30 -36.68
CA ARG A 295 -0.69 -21.63 -36.93
C ARG A 295 -0.06 -22.73 -36.07
N ALA A 296 1.12 -22.44 -35.47
CA ALA A 296 1.81 -23.33 -34.54
C ALA A 296 1.25 -23.22 -33.11
N GLU A 297 0.07 -22.57 -32.94
CA GLU A 297 -0.56 -22.33 -31.64
C GLU A 297 0.32 -21.58 -30.65
N LYS A 298 1.19 -20.68 -31.16
CA LYS A 298 2.06 -19.79 -30.39
C LYS A 298 1.71 -18.34 -30.65
N LEU A 299 2.05 -17.45 -29.71
CA LEU A 299 1.99 -16.02 -29.93
C LEU A 299 3.37 -15.50 -30.34
N GLN A 300 3.49 -15.03 -31.55
CA GLN A 300 4.65 -14.27 -32.00
C GLN A 300 4.53 -12.84 -31.47
N VAL A 301 5.28 -12.56 -30.42
CA VAL A 301 5.18 -11.30 -29.68
C VAL A 301 5.92 -10.19 -30.41
N THR A 302 5.24 -9.07 -30.61
CA THR A 302 5.80 -7.86 -31.22
C THR A 302 6.19 -6.83 -30.16
N ALA A 303 5.36 -6.71 -29.09
CA ALA A 303 5.66 -5.80 -27.98
C ALA A 303 5.25 -6.40 -26.63
N VAL A 304 5.99 -6.03 -25.60
CA VAL A 304 5.74 -6.40 -24.20
C VAL A 304 5.76 -5.18 -23.32
N HIS A 305 4.72 -5.03 -22.48
CA HIS A 305 4.59 -3.90 -21.57
C HIS A 305 4.15 -4.33 -20.18
N HIS A 306 4.53 -3.55 -19.17
CA HIS A 306 3.89 -3.64 -17.85
C HIS A 306 2.48 -3.04 -17.90
N PRO A 307 1.50 -3.58 -17.13
CA PRO A 307 0.23 -2.91 -16.94
C PRO A 307 0.46 -1.60 -16.17
N PRO A 308 0.14 -0.42 -16.74
CA PRO A 308 0.47 0.85 -16.12
C PRO A 308 -0.16 1.01 -14.73
N ALA A 309 0.59 1.58 -13.79
CA ALA A 309 0.07 1.92 -12.47
C ALA A 309 -1.00 3.02 -12.57
N GLU A 310 -1.98 3.00 -11.66
CA GLU A 310 -2.98 4.06 -11.58
C GLU A 310 -2.75 4.95 -10.36
N LEU A 311 -3.17 6.21 -10.44
CA LEU A 311 -3.10 7.15 -9.32
C LEU A 311 -3.89 6.65 -8.11
N ARG A 312 -3.40 6.94 -6.91
CA ARG A 312 -4.09 6.60 -5.65
C ARG A 312 -5.52 7.15 -5.60
N SER A 313 -5.76 8.35 -6.10
CA SER A 313 -7.10 8.97 -6.17
C SER A 313 -8.07 8.14 -6.99
N THR A 314 -7.65 7.66 -8.17
CA THR A 314 -8.45 6.82 -9.06
C THR A 314 -8.80 5.48 -8.40
N SER A 315 -7.82 4.82 -7.78
CA SER A 315 -8.05 3.58 -7.04
C SER A 315 -9.01 3.77 -5.87
N ARG A 316 -8.86 4.85 -5.11
CA ARG A 316 -9.72 5.17 -3.96
C ARG A 316 -11.16 5.40 -4.38
N GLU A 317 -11.38 6.16 -5.46
CA GLU A 317 -12.70 6.38 -6.03
C GLU A 317 -13.33 5.07 -6.50
N ALA A 318 -12.58 4.24 -7.23
CA ALA A 318 -13.03 2.95 -7.74
C ALA A 318 -13.46 1.97 -6.64
N TYR A 319 -12.81 2.00 -5.49
CA TYR A 319 -13.11 1.11 -4.35
C TYR A 319 -13.94 1.79 -3.25
N GLY A 320 -14.44 3.01 -3.47
CA GLY A 320 -15.36 3.70 -2.57
C GLY A 320 -14.71 4.14 -1.27
N TYR A 321 -13.47 4.62 -1.32
CA TYR A 321 -12.73 5.17 -0.16
C TYR A 321 -12.56 4.19 1.00
N LEU A 322 -12.32 2.92 0.71
CA LEU A 322 -12.06 1.92 1.74
C LEU A 322 -10.81 2.26 2.56
N ASP A 323 -10.94 2.14 3.87
CA ASP A 323 -9.82 2.23 4.82
C ASP A 323 -9.16 0.86 4.98
N PHE A 324 -8.20 0.57 4.10
CA PHE A 324 -7.49 -0.71 4.09
C PHE A 324 -6.67 -0.96 5.36
N MET A 325 -6.19 0.11 5.99
CA MET A 325 -5.33 0.03 7.18
C MET A 325 -6.08 0.22 8.49
N GLY A 326 -7.32 0.69 8.47
CA GLY A 326 -8.06 1.01 9.68
C GLY A 326 -7.53 2.25 10.39
N ILE A 327 -6.92 3.18 9.63
CA ILE A 327 -6.30 4.42 10.15
C ILE A 327 -7.36 5.38 10.65
N GLY A 328 -8.54 5.38 10.02
CA GLY A 328 -9.64 6.27 10.36
C GLY A 328 -10.18 6.09 11.78
N GLY A 329 -9.85 5.00 12.47
CA GLY A 329 -10.22 4.76 13.86
C GLY A 329 -11.68 5.11 14.17
N ILE A 330 -11.89 6.15 14.99
CA ILE A 330 -13.21 6.69 15.34
C ILE A 330 -13.94 7.31 14.13
N GLY A 331 -13.19 7.73 13.10
CA GLY A 331 -13.71 8.33 11.86
C GLY A 331 -14.00 7.33 10.74
N SER A 332 -13.65 6.04 10.91
CA SER A 332 -14.05 5.01 9.94
C SER A 332 -15.52 4.67 10.13
N THR A 333 -16.27 4.66 9.03
CA THR A 333 -17.66 4.18 9.04
C THR A 333 -17.69 2.68 9.38
N PRO A 334 -18.80 2.13 9.88
CA PRO A 334 -18.95 0.70 10.14
C PRO A 334 -18.65 -0.18 8.93
N ASP A 335 -18.82 0.38 7.72
CA ASP A 335 -18.54 -0.28 6.45
C ASP A 335 -17.06 -0.24 6.07
N GLY A 336 -16.17 0.29 6.93
CA GLY A 336 -14.72 0.39 6.71
C GLY A 336 -14.32 1.43 5.67
N ARG A 337 -15.09 2.52 5.53
CA ARG A 337 -14.78 3.64 4.64
C ARG A 337 -14.19 4.81 5.42
N PHE A 338 -13.28 5.52 4.78
CA PHE A 338 -12.71 6.76 5.30
C PHE A 338 -13.73 7.90 5.27
N ASP A 339 -13.78 8.70 6.35
CA ASP A 339 -14.49 9.98 6.34
C ASP A 339 -13.60 11.05 5.68
N LEU A 340 -14.06 11.59 4.56
CA LEU A 340 -13.34 12.61 3.81
C LEU A 340 -13.14 13.92 4.58
N ALA A 341 -14.02 14.24 5.55
CA ALA A 341 -13.86 15.44 6.36
C ALA A 341 -12.69 15.28 7.35
N ILE A 342 -12.57 14.09 7.95
CA ILE A 342 -11.46 13.76 8.85
C ILE A 342 -10.14 13.74 8.07
N GLU A 343 -10.13 13.16 6.88
CA GLU A 343 -8.94 13.11 6.05
C GLU A 343 -8.43 14.52 5.68
N ARG A 344 -9.33 15.44 5.30
CA ARG A 344 -8.94 16.83 5.02
C ARG A 344 -8.30 17.51 6.23
N LYS A 345 -8.79 17.25 7.44
CA LYS A 345 -8.18 17.76 8.67
C LYS A 345 -6.81 17.12 8.91
N MET A 346 -6.66 15.81 8.66
CA MET A 346 -5.37 15.14 8.76
C MET A 346 -4.34 15.74 7.81
N ILE A 347 -4.72 16.01 6.55
CA ILE A 347 -3.84 16.64 5.56
C ILE A 347 -3.44 18.05 6.01
N ALA A 348 -4.38 18.86 6.51
CA ALA A 348 -4.08 20.19 7.02
C ALA A 348 -3.09 20.17 8.21
N GLU A 349 -3.20 19.15 9.09
CA GLU A 349 -2.25 18.97 10.20
C GLU A 349 -0.87 18.48 9.72
N GLU A 350 -0.80 17.67 8.68
CA GLU A 350 0.46 17.27 8.03
C GLU A 350 1.20 18.50 7.47
N GLU A 351 0.49 19.35 6.73
CA GLU A 351 1.03 20.57 6.14
C GLU A 351 1.50 21.57 7.21
N ARG A 352 0.77 21.67 8.33
CA ARG A 352 1.15 22.53 9.45
C ARG A 352 2.44 22.09 10.14
N LYS A 353 2.75 20.79 10.13
CA LYS A 353 3.93 20.20 10.77
C LYS A 353 5.07 20.02 9.79
N SER A 354 5.55 21.12 9.22
CA SER A 354 6.65 21.14 8.25
C SER A 354 7.93 20.46 8.74
N ASP A 355 8.17 20.44 10.06
CA ASP A 355 9.38 19.87 10.67
C ASP A 355 9.31 18.34 10.85
N ALA A 356 8.15 17.71 10.56
CA ALA A 356 7.99 16.28 10.69
C ALA A 356 8.79 15.54 9.61
N LYS A 357 9.97 15.04 10.00
CA LYS A 357 10.81 14.25 9.09
C LYS A 357 11.01 12.82 9.60
N ILE A 358 11.12 11.90 8.66
CA ILE A 358 11.44 10.49 8.87
C ILE A 358 12.81 10.24 8.27
N VAL A 359 13.73 9.73 9.07
CA VAL A 359 15.10 9.43 8.65
C VAL A 359 15.22 7.94 8.39
N ALA A 360 15.73 7.57 7.22
CA ALA A 360 16.05 6.19 6.86
C ALA A 360 17.56 5.99 6.87
N LEU A 361 18.04 5.15 7.78
CA LEU A 361 19.43 4.70 7.85
C LEU A 361 19.52 3.35 7.13
N GLY A 362 20.11 3.36 5.95
CA GLY A 362 20.04 2.26 5.01
C GLY A 362 21.30 1.40 4.92
N GLY A 363 21.19 0.43 4.01
CA GLY A 363 22.10 -0.69 3.89
C GLY A 363 21.88 -1.68 5.03
N ASP A 364 22.58 -2.79 4.98
CA ASP A 364 22.60 -3.69 6.12
C ASP A 364 23.43 -3.05 7.24
N LEU A 365 22.77 -2.69 8.36
CA LEU A 365 23.44 -2.06 9.51
C LEU A 365 24.11 -3.12 10.38
N TYR A 366 25.22 -3.68 9.87
CA TYR A 366 25.98 -4.72 10.59
C TYR A 366 26.59 -4.16 11.88
N LEU A 367 25.96 -4.44 13.02
CA LEU A 367 26.42 -3.99 14.34
C LEU A 367 27.73 -4.63 14.81
N ASP A 368 28.19 -5.66 14.12
CA ASP A 368 29.51 -6.29 14.28
C ASP A 368 30.62 -5.62 13.45
N ASP A 369 30.30 -4.60 12.65
CA ASP A 369 31.27 -3.76 11.94
C ASP A 369 31.45 -2.40 12.64
N LEU A 370 32.67 -2.14 13.12
CA LEU A 370 33.00 -0.89 13.81
C LEU A 370 32.81 0.35 12.96
N ARG A 371 32.95 0.22 11.62
CA ARG A 371 32.73 1.35 10.69
C ARG A 371 31.29 1.77 10.68
N ILE A 372 30.35 0.81 10.74
CA ILE A 372 28.92 1.09 10.82
C ILE A 372 28.57 1.78 12.15
N LEU A 373 29.17 1.32 13.26
CA LEU A 373 28.97 1.96 14.57
C LEU A 373 29.52 3.40 14.59
N ASP A 374 30.67 3.66 13.98
CA ASP A 374 31.22 5.02 13.84
C ASP A 374 30.33 5.91 12.95
N ALA A 375 29.86 5.37 11.83
CA ALA A 375 28.91 6.06 10.95
C ALA A 375 27.60 6.41 11.67
N LEU A 376 27.07 5.48 12.49
CA LEU A 376 25.88 5.75 13.31
C LEU A 376 26.15 6.86 14.34
N CYS A 377 27.33 6.89 14.99
CA CYS A 377 27.70 7.96 15.88
C CYS A 377 27.65 9.32 15.16
N LYS A 378 28.29 9.42 13.99
CA LYS A 378 28.32 10.65 13.21
C LYS A 378 26.94 11.11 12.76
N ALA A 379 26.10 10.17 12.30
CA ALA A 379 24.72 10.48 11.95
C ALA A 379 23.91 10.99 13.15
N PHE A 380 24.02 10.33 14.32
CA PHE A 380 23.31 10.73 15.53
C PHE A 380 23.81 12.07 16.10
N ASP A 381 25.09 12.41 15.90
CA ASP A 381 25.63 13.71 16.28
C ASP A 381 24.96 14.88 15.55
N ILE A 382 24.55 14.68 14.31
CA ILE A 382 23.79 15.68 13.54
C ILE A 382 22.30 15.63 13.93
N LEU A 383 21.73 14.41 13.98
CA LEU A 383 20.30 14.24 14.22
C LEU A 383 19.86 14.69 15.63
N LYS A 384 20.77 14.73 16.64
CA LYS A 384 20.45 15.21 17.99
C LYS A 384 20.11 16.70 18.06
N GLU A 385 20.60 17.51 17.09
CA GLU A 385 20.34 18.95 17.03
C GLU A 385 18.89 19.25 16.65
N ASN A 386 18.34 18.46 15.71
CA ASN A 386 16.94 18.52 15.30
C ASN A 386 16.35 17.11 15.24
N PRO A 387 15.86 16.55 16.37
CA PRO A 387 15.39 15.18 16.46
C PRO A 387 14.23 14.91 15.51
N PRO A 388 14.33 13.90 14.62
CA PRO A 388 13.27 13.56 13.70
C PRO A 388 12.08 12.88 14.39
N LEU A 389 10.93 12.87 13.71
CA LEU A 389 9.73 12.13 14.15
C LEU A 389 10.04 10.65 14.34
N ALA A 390 10.73 10.06 13.36
CA ALA A 390 11.15 8.67 13.39
C ALA A 390 12.51 8.45 12.73
N ILE A 391 13.23 7.43 13.21
CA ILE A 391 14.43 6.88 12.58
C ILE A 391 14.14 5.42 12.25
N VAL A 392 14.23 5.06 10.96
CA VAL A 392 14.09 3.69 10.47
C VAL A 392 15.48 3.11 10.29
N MET A 393 15.74 2.02 11.01
CA MET A 393 17.01 1.28 10.96
C MET A 393 16.77 -0.07 10.30
N PHE A 394 17.52 -0.35 9.23
CA PHE A 394 17.35 -1.58 8.48
C PHE A 394 18.45 -2.61 8.81
N GLY A 395 18.03 -3.84 9.13
CA GLY A 395 18.90 -5.01 9.12
C GLY A 395 19.22 -5.44 7.67
N SER A 396 20.15 -6.37 7.50
CA SER A 396 20.68 -7.30 8.51
C SER A 396 21.53 -6.59 9.57
N PHE A 397 21.32 -6.95 10.84
CA PHE A 397 22.10 -6.37 11.95
C PHE A 397 23.34 -7.19 12.30
N MET A 398 23.66 -8.20 11.50
CA MET A 398 24.88 -9.00 11.59
C MET A 398 25.37 -9.35 10.19
N SER A 399 26.69 -9.35 9.98
CA SER A 399 27.32 -9.57 8.67
C SER A 399 27.19 -11.02 8.18
N PHE A 400 26.81 -11.94 9.03
CA PHE A 400 26.59 -13.35 8.71
C PHE A 400 25.22 -13.84 9.24
N PRO A 401 24.64 -14.88 8.60
CA PRO A 401 23.35 -15.41 9.00
C PRO A 401 23.33 -15.90 10.43
N PHE A 402 22.21 -15.66 11.12
CA PHE A 402 21.99 -16.16 12.46
C PHE A 402 21.77 -17.67 12.45
N TYR A 403 22.65 -18.45 13.08
CA TYR A 403 22.50 -19.90 13.26
C TYR A 403 22.73 -20.32 14.69
N SER A 404 22.41 -21.60 14.98
CA SER A 404 22.59 -22.19 16.30
C SER A 404 24.06 -22.17 16.74
N GLY A 405 24.30 -22.08 18.06
CA GLY A 405 25.63 -21.97 18.66
C GLY A 405 25.87 -20.58 19.24
N GLY A 406 27.10 -20.10 19.26
CA GLY A 406 27.48 -18.81 19.86
C GLY A 406 26.90 -17.56 19.21
N ALA A 407 26.20 -17.70 18.08
CA ALA A 407 25.59 -16.57 17.35
C ALA A 407 24.54 -15.82 18.18
N SER A 408 23.79 -16.49 19.03
CA SER A 408 22.76 -15.87 19.89
C SER A 408 23.33 -14.86 20.89
N SER A 409 24.42 -15.22 21.57
CA SER A 409 25.08 -14.32 22.52
C SER A 409 25.69 -13.13 21.80
N ARG A 410 26.38 -13.37 20.69
CA ARG A 410 27.00 -12.32 19.87
C ARG A 410 25.96 -11.35 19.28
N TYR A 411 24.84 -11.86 18.78
CA TYR A 411 23.75 -11.04 18.28
C TYR A 411 23.19 -10.12 19.37
N LYS A 412 23.00 -10.66 20.58
CA LYS A 412 22.56 -9.86 21.73
C LYS A 412 23.62 -8.83 22.16
N GLU A 413 24.89 -9.21 22.23
CA GLU A 413 26.01 -8.31 22.55
C GLU A 413 26.09 -7.13 21.59
N ASN A 414 25.86 -7.37 20.28
CA ASN A 414 25.79 -6.30 19.27
C ASN A 414 24.67 -5.31 19.57
N PHE A 415 23.47 -5.77 19.94
CA PHE A 415 22.38 -4.87 20.34
C PHE A 415 22.65 -4.18 21.69
N ASP A 416 23.37 -4.82 22.62
CA ASP A 416 23.78 -4.20 23.87
C ASP A 416 24.81 -3.07 23.61
N GLN A 417 25.72 -3.23 22.65
CA GLN A 417 26.62 -2.17 22.19
C GLN A 417 25.86 -1.01 21.54
N LEU A 418 24.85 -1.29 20.70
CA LEU A 418 23.99 -0.27 20.14
C LEU A 418 23.25 0.50 21.24
N ALA A 419 22.75 -0.18 22.27
CA ALA A 419 22.11 0.47 23.41
C ALA A 419 23.06 1.40 24.18
N GLN A 420 24.32 1.00 24.37
CA GLN A 420 25.36 1.86 24.98
C GLN A 420 25.66 3.09 24.10
N LEU A 421 25.70 2.91 22.79
CA LEU A 421 25.88 4.01 21.84
C LEU A 421 24.70 5.00 21.94
N LEU A 422 23.47 4.51 21.86
CA LEU A 422 22.24 5.33 21.93
C LEU A 422 22.13 6.09 23.26
N SER A 423 22.61 5.53 24.37
CA SER A 423 22.57 6.19 25.69
C SER A 423 23.33 7.52 25.73
N LYS A 424 24.24 7.76 24.77
CA LYS A 424 24.96 9.03 24.61
C LYS A 424 24.08 10.15 24.04
N TYR A 425 22.89 9.80 23.51
CA TYR A 425 21.99 10.72 22.80
C TYR A 425 20.60 10.79 23.45
N PRO A 426 20.47 11.36 24.67
CA PRO A 426 19.22 11.36 25.43
C PRO A 426 18.08 12.13 24.72
N SER A 427 18.38 13.14 23.92
CA SER A 427 17.37 13.86 23.11
C SER A 427 16.70 12.94 22.11
N LEU A 428 17.48 12.16 21.34
CA LEU A 428 16.96 11.18 20.40
C LEU A 428 16.19 10.06 21.10
N CYS A 429 16.71 9.54 22.22
CA CYS A 429 16.08 8.47 22.98
C CYS A 429 14.69 8.84 23.52
N THR A 430 14.43 10.11 23.80
CA THR A 430 13.17 10.57 24.40
C THR A 430 12.14 11.08 23.40
N SER A 431 12.58 11.79 22.36
CA SER A 431 11.69 12.47 21.40
C SER A 431 11.40 11.65 20.14
N THR A 432 12.38 10.91 19.63
CA THR A 432 12.31 10.20 18.35
C THR A 432 11.78 8.76 18.51
N THR A 433 10.98 8.31 17.56
CA THR A 433 10.55 6.90 17.48
C THR A 433 11.54 6.11 16.65
N PHE A 434 12.18 5.10 17.23
CA PHE A 434 13.07 4.19 16.50
C PHE A 434 12.28 3.00 15.95
N ILE A 435 12.45 2.70 14.66
CA ILE A 435 11.80 1.59 13.96
C ILE A 435 12.89 0.66 13.46
N PHE A 436 12.90 -0.59 13.93
CA PHE A 436 13.87 -1.60 13.49
C PHE A 436 13.19 -2.57 12.54
N VAL A 437 13.73 -2.72 11.34
CA VAL A 437 13.22 -3.61 10.28
C VAL A 437 14.24 -4.72 10.05
N PRO A 438 13.88 -6.01 10.18
CA PRO A 438 14.83 -7.12 10.04
C PRO A 438 15.27 -7.34 8.59
N GLY A 439 16.49 -7.82 8.41
CA GLY A 439 17.06 -8.26 7.14
C GLY A 439 17.22 -9.78 7.03
N ASP A 440 17.83 -10.24 5.94
CA ASP A 440 17.90 -11.67 5.62
C ASP A 440 18.83 -12.48 6.54
N ASN A 441 19.76 -11.83 7.26
CA ASN A 441 20.65 -12.49 8.24
C ASN A 441 20.06 -12.56 9.66
N ASP A 442 18.94 -11.88 9.92
CA ASP A 442 18.40 -11.75 11.28
C ASP A 442 17.57 -12.97 11.73
N PRO A 443 17.41 -13.22 13.05
CA PRO A 443 16.66 -14.36 13.55
C PRO A 443 15.15 -14.20 13.34
N TRP A 444 14.34 -15.30 13.26
CA TRP A 444 14.85 -16.68 13.30
C TRP A 444 14.94 -17.28 11.89
N GLY A 445 14.49 -16.60 10.91
CA GLY A 445 14.34 -17.14 9.57
C GLY A 445 15.67 -17.47 8.92
N SER A 446 16.72 -16.66 9.15
CA SER A 446 18.07 -16.90 8.64
C SER A 446 18.66 -18.25 9.10
N THR A 447 18.18 -18.79 10.22
CA THR A 447 18.55 -20.14 10.66
C THR A 447 18.18 -21.22 9.64
N ALA A 448 17.05 -21.03 8.95
CA ALA A 448 16.57 -21.98 7.92
C ALA A 448 17.08 -21.62 6.52
N SER A 449 17.23 -20.33 6.21
CA SER A 449 17.63 -19.86 4.88
C SER A 449 19.14 -19.75 4.68
N ALA A 450 19.94 -19.85 5.75
CA ALA A 450 21.39 -19.66 5.77
C ALA A 450 21.82 -18.36 5.05
N GLY A 451 21.08 -17.26 5.28
CA GLY A 451 21.32 -15.95 4.64
C GLY A 451 20.81 -15.81 3.22
N GLY A 452 20.10 -16.82 2.70
CA GLY A 452 19.35 -16.71 1.46
C GLY A 452 18.03 -15.94 1.67
N PRO A 453 17.23 -15.76 0.60
CA PRO A 453 15.97 -15.05 0.68
C PRO A 453 15.03 -15.61 1.74
N MET A 454 14.63 -14.78 2.67
CA MET A 454 13.74 -15.15 3.77
C MET A 454 12.30 -15.32 3.28
N LEU A 455 11.55 -16.14 4.03
CA LEU A 455 10.11 -16.27 3.86
C LEU A 455 9.40 -14.98 4.27
N TRP A 456 8.65 -14.37 3.35
CA TRP A 456 7.86 -13.17 3.59
C TRP A 456 6.41 -13.45 3.98
N PRO A 457 5.83 -12.60 4.82
CA PRO A 457 6.47 -11.54 5.61
C PRO A 457 7.40 -12.11 6.69
N GLN A 458 8.48 -11.38 6.97
CA GLN A 458 9.43 -11.72 8.04
C GLN A 458 8.98 -11.09 9.35
N ARG A 459 9.04 -11.86 10.43
CA ARG A 459 8.70 -11.39 11.77
C ARG A 459 9.76 -10.44 12.31
N SER A 460 9.33 -9.56 13.20
CA SER A 460 10.21 -8.65 13.94
C SER A 460 11.26 -9.42 14.76
N ILE A 461 12.36 -8.72 15.08
CA ILE A 461 13.45 -9.26 15.89
C ILE A 461 12.94 -9.63 17.29
N PRO A 462 13.24 -10.85 17.78
CA PRO A 462 12.77 -11.32 19.08
C PRO A 462 13.28 -10.47 20.25
N GLU A 463 12.41 -10.25 21.23
CA GLU A 463 12.67 -9.40 22.39
C GLU A 463 13.88 -9.84 23.23
N ILE A 464 14.18 -11.13 23.24
CA ILE A 464 15.31 -11.71 23.99
C ILE A 464 16.66 -11.07 23.62
N PHE A 465 16.80 -10.60 22.38
CA PHE A 465 18.04 -9.97 21.90
C PHE A 465 18.09 -8.47 22.12
N THR A 466 16.94 -7.83 22.32
CA THR A 466 16.77 -6.37 22.19
C THR A 466 16.44 -5.68 23.52
N SER A 467 16.54 -6.40 24.63
CA SER A 467 16.09 -5.95 25.95
C SER A 467 16.77 -4.65 26.43
N GLN A 468 18.07 -4.45 26.14
CA GLN A 468 18.78 -3.24 26.55
C GLN A 468 18.35 -2.03 25.70
N VAL A 469 18.20 -2.19 24.38
CA VAL A 469 17.71 -1.13 23.49
C VAL A 469 16.31 -0.68 23.93
N ARG A 470 15.42 -1.62 24.28
CA ARG A 470 14.07 -1.32 24.80
C ARG A 470 14.07 -0.54 26.11
N ARG A 471 15.10 -0.69 26.94
CA ARG A 471 15.26 0.10 28.18
C ARG A 471 15.80 1.49 27.91
N THR A 472 16.68 1.62 26.92
CA THR A 472 17.34 2.88 26.56
C THR A 472 16.40 3.82 25.81
N LEU A 473 15.60 3.29 24.87
CA LEU A 473 14.70 4.08 24.04
C LEU A 473 13.30 4.18 24.67
N LYS A 474 12.76 5.41 24.76
CA LYS A 474 11.39 5.62 25.25
C LYS A 474 10.34 5.15 24.24
N LYS A 475 10.64 5.30 22.95
CA LYS A 475 9.75 4.92 21.84
C LYS A 475 10.52 4.06 20.86
N VAL A 476 10.21 2.76 20.84
CA VAL A 476 10.83 1.79 19.93
C VAL A 476 9.80 0.84 19.36
N ILE A 477 9.86 0.62 18.06
CA ILE A 477 9.00 -0.29 17.31
C ILE A 477 9.87 -1.32 16.61
N TRP A 478 9.63 -2.59 16.91
CA TRP A 478 10.24 -3.74 16.24
C TRP A 478 9.28 -4.19 15.15
N ALA A 479 9.52 -3.72 13.93
CA ALA A 479 8.64 -3.92 12.80
C ALA A 479 8.91 -5.25 12.10
N SER A 480 7.92 -5.76 11.38
CA SER A 480 8.08 -6.83 10.40
C SER A 480 8.72 -6.31 9.10
N ASN A 481 9.13 -7.23 8.23
CA ASN A 481 9.56 -6.90 6.87
C ASN A 481 8.65 -7.64 5.86
N PRO A 482 7.84 -6.94 5.03
CA PRO A 482 7.61 -5.50 5.04
C PRO A 482 6.74 -5.02 6.20
N SER A 483 6.67 -3.70 6.38
CA SER A 483 5.76 -3.03 7.32
C SER A 483 5.17 -1.77 6.68
N ARG A 484 4.11 -1.22 7.28
CA ARG A 484 3.48 0.02 6.81
C ARG A 484 3.42 1.03 7.93
N LEU A 485 3.97 2.20 7.69
CA LEU A 485 3.88 3.34 8.58
C LEU A 485 2.75 4.24 8.11
N CYS A 486 1.87 4.57 9.03
CA CYS A 486 0.79 5.53 8.85
C CYS A 486 1.06 6.75 9.73
N TYR A 487 1.09 7.92 9.12
CA TYR A 487 1.22 9.19 9.81
C TYR A 487 0.15 10.14 9.30
N PHE A 488 -0.86 10.40 10.13
CA PHE A 488 -2.10 11.05 9.72
C PHE A 488 -2.72 10.37 8.47
N SER A 489 -2.81 11.07 7.34
CA SER A 489 -3.32 10.52 6.08
C SER A 489 -2.25 9.78 5.27
N LEU A 490 -0.97 9.97 5.60
CA LEU A 490 0.13 9.38 4.87
C LEU A 490 0.26 7.88 5.14
N GLU A 491 0.41 7.12 4.08
CA GLU A 491 0.77 5.72 4.09
C GLU A 491 2.15 5.54 3.45
N ILE A 492 3.09 4.99 4.21
CA ILE A 492 4.47 4.75 3.77
C ILE A 492 4.75 3.25 3.92
N VAL A 493 5.15 2.62 2.83
CA VAL A 493 5.61 1.23 2.85
C VAL A 493 7.09 1.20 3.20
N ILE A 494 7.46 0.33 4.12
CA ILE A 494 8.85 0.14 4.55
C ILE A 494 9.23 -1.30 4.27
N LEU A 495 10.27 -1.50 3.48
CA LEU A 495 10.76 -2.83 3.19
C LEU A 495 12.27 -2.87 3.02
N ARG A 496 12.88 -4.03 3.35
CA ARG A 496 14.27 -4.36 3.04
C ARG A 496 14.31 -5.57 2.12
N ASP A 497 14.85 -5.41 0.92
CA ASP A 497 15.11 -6.52 -0.02
C ASP A 497 16.25 -6.15 -0.99
N ASP A 498 16.96 -7.15 -1.51
CA ASP A 498 17.95 -7.02 -2.59
C ASP A 498 17.24 -6.94 -3.95
N LEU A 499 16.40 -5.93 -4.10
CA LEU A 499 15.43 -5.78 -5.18
C LEU A 499 16.10 -5.60 -6.54
N ALA A 500 16.99 -4.62 -6.66
CA ALA A 500 17.71 -4.31 -7.88
C ALA A 500 18.57 -5.49 -8.34
N GLY A 501 19.33 -6.08 -7.42
CA GLY A 501 20.16 -7.25 -7.71
C GLY A 501 19.33 -8.46 -8.16
N ARG A 502 18.12 -8.63 -7.62
CA ARG A 502 17.20 -9.70 -8.01
C ARG A 502 16.59 -9.45 -9.39
N LEU A 503 16.18 -8.21 -9.65
CA LEU A 503 15.64 -7.81 -10.95
C LEU A 503 16.71 -7.99 -12.05
N ARG A 504 17.91 -7.44 -11.86
CA ARG A 504 19.02 -7.55 -12.83
C ARG A 504 19.38 -9.00 -13.18
N ARG A 505 19.46 -9.90 -12.18
CA ARG A 505 19.82 -11.31 -12.41
C ARG A 505 18.77 -12.12 -13.16
N ASN A 506 17.50 -11.74 -13.07
CA ASN A 506 16.38 -12.51 -13.63
C ASN A 506 15.70 -11.83 -14.82
N ASN A 507 16.19 -10.66 -15.23
CA ASN A 507 15.62 -9.90 -16.33
C ASN A 507 15.79 -10.61 -17.68
N ILE A 508 14.72 -10.63 -18.45
CA ILE A 508 14.72 -11.08 -19.84
C ILE A 508 15.21 -9.90 -20.70
N ARG A 509 16.25 -10.14 -21.47
CA ARG A 509 16.77 -9.14 -22.41
C ARG A 509 15.99 -9.19 -23.70
N PHE A 510 15.32 -8.11 -24.03
CA PHE A 510 14.66 -7.87 -25.30
C PHE A 510 15.55 -7.08 -26.25
N ARG A 511 15.16 -7.02 -27.52
CA ARG A 511 15.82 -6.13 -28.48
C ARG A 511 15.54 -4.68 -28.08
N SER A 512 16.59 -3.86 -28.11
CA SER A 512 16.43 -2.42 -27.87
C SER A 512 15.57 -1.82 -28.99
N ARG A 513 14.63 -0.95 -28.61
CA ARG A 513 13.88 -0.15 -29.58
C ARG A 513 14.92 0.68 -30.35
N PRO A 514 14.97 0.66 -31.70
CA PRO A 514 15.84 1.58 -32.43
C PRO A 514 15.49 3.01 -31.98
N ALA A 515 16.51 3.75 -31.54
CA ALA A 515 16.35 5.15 -31.17
C ALA A 515 15.63 5.84 -32.32
N ALA A 516 14.50 6.48 -32.03
CA ALA A 516 13.82 7.31 -33.02
C ALA A 516 14.85 8.35 -33.45
N THR A 517 15.36 8.23 -34.66
CA THR A 517 16.22 9.21 -35.30
C THR A 517 15.45 10.52 -35.26
N SER A 518 15.79 11.40 -34.33
CA SER A 518 15.39 12.79 -34.39
C SER A 518 16.03 13.29 -35.69
N ASN A 519 15.21 13.48 -36.74
CA ASN A 519 15.60 14.22 -37.92
C ASN A 519 15.97 15.65 -37.46
N ARG A 520 17.19 15.84 -37.03
CA ARG A 520 17.84 17.14 -37.15
C ARG A 520 18.09 17.27 -38.64
N MET A 521 17.33 18.10 -39.30
CA MET A 521 17.65 18.64 -40.61
C MET A 521 19.04 19.23 -40.49
N ASP A 522 20.00 18.56 -41.14
CA ASP A 522 21.29 19.12 -41.45
C ASP A 522 21.02 20.28 -42.42
N ALA A 523 21.06 21.51 -41.88
CA ALA A 523 21.31 22.68 -42.69
C ALA A 523 22.79 22.69 -43.03
N SER A 524 23.05 22.41 -44.30
CA SER A 524 24.30 22.61 -44.98
C SER A 524 24.96 23.92 -44.56
N ARG A 525 26.22 23.85 -44.14
CA ARG A 525 27.20 24.93 -44.27
C ARG A 525 28.53 24.34 -44.69
N ASP A 526 28.91 24.83 -45.86
CA ASP A 526 30.17 24.60 -46.49
C ASP A 526 31.34 25.31 -45.78
N GLU A 527 32.49 24.70 -45.96
CA GLU A 527 33.83 25.25 -46.14
C GLU A 527 34.68 25.81 -44.98
N ASP A 528 35.84 25.20 -44.91
CA ASP A 528 37.20 25.74 -44.63
C ASP A 528 37.45 26.52 -43.34
N THR A 529 38.18 25.90 -42.43
CA THR A 529 39.40 26.53 -41.84
C THR A 529 40.28 25.52 -41.08
N GLN A 530 41.47 25.47 -41.55
CA GLN A 530 42.81 25.19 -40.95
C GLN A 530 42.90 24.50 -39.56
N VAL A 531 43.71 23.46 -39.61
CA VAL A 531 44.38 22.77 -38.51
C VAL A 531 45.27 23.75 -37.74
N ASP A 532 45.03 23.89 -36.43
CA ASP A 532 46.04 24.30 -35.46
C ASP A 532 46.06 23.27 -34.32
N ASP A 533 47.26 22.68 -34.14
CA ASP A 533 47.64 21.81 -33.05
C ASP A 533 47.44 22.53 -31.69
N VAL A 534 46.56 22.05 -30.84
CA VAL A 534 46.53 22.41 -29.41
C VAL A 534 46.37 21.17 -28.57
N ASP A 535 47.41 20.89 -27.81
CA ASP A 535 47.60 20.11 -26.60
C ASP A 535 46.48 19.14 -26.16
N MET A 536 46.78 17.86 -26.31
CA MET A 536 46.20 16.79 -25.50
C MET A 536 46.72 16.87 -24.05
N ASN A 537 45.94 17.44 -23.16
CA ASN A 537 45.82 17.00 -21.77
C ASN A 537 44.82 17.90 -21.03
N THR A 538 43.87 17.26 -20.41
CA THR A 538 42.94 17.68 -19.37
C THR A 538 41.46 17.70 -19.83
N ASP A 539 40.66 16.90 -19.11
CA ASP A 539 39.19 16.89 -18.99
C ASP A 539 38.40 15.78 -19.74
N ALA A 540 38.83 14.52 -19.57
CA ALA A 540 37.97 13.37 -19.90
C ALA A 540 37.12 12.86 -18.71
N GLN A 541 37.23 13.48 -17.53
CA GLN A 541 36.48 13.02 -16.34
C GLN A 541 35.03 13.51 -16.24
N PRO A 542 34.58 14.69 -16.69
CA PRO A 542 33.18 15.11 -16.52
C PRO A 542 32.16 14.33 -17.37
N LEU A 543 32.56 13.87 -18.55
CA LEU A 543 31.64 13.17 -19.48
C LEU A 543 31.29 11.76 -19.01
N LEU A 544 32.20 11.06 -18.36
CA LEU A 544 31.98 9.71 -17.80
C LEU A 544 31.08 9.72 -16.55
N GLU A 545 31.17 10.76 -15.73
CA GLU A 545 30.31 10.91 -14.54
C GLU A 545 28.86 11.25 -14.91
N ASP A 546 28.63 12.01 -15.98
CA ASP A 546 27.31 12.35 -16.45
C ASP A 546 26.62 11.16 -17.16
N GLU A 547 27.34 10.37 -17.93
CA GLU A 547 26.80 9.15 -18.55
C GLU A 547 26.43 8.10 -17.50
N THR A 548 27.28 7.87 -16.49
CA THR A 548 26.98 6.95 -15.39
C THR A 548 25.78 7.39 -14.56
N ARG A 549 25.61 8.69 -14.30
CA ARG A 549 24.42 9.24 -13.62
C ARG A 549 23.14 9.08 -14.43
N LEU A 550 23.21 9.25 -15.75
CA LEU A 550 22.07 9.04 -16.64
C LEU A 550 21.64 7.58 -16.67
N GLU A 551 22.60 6.65 -16.71
CA GLU A 551 22.33 5.21 -16.65
C GLU A 551 21.76 4.79 -15.29
N GLU A 552 22.30 5.29 -14.17
CA GLU A 552 21.79 5.03 -12.82
C GLU A 552 20.36 5.57 -12.63
N ASN A 553 20.06 6.76 -13.13
CA ASN A 553 18.71 7.33 -13.09
C ASN A 553 17.72 6.49 -13.91
N SER A 554 18.12 6.02 -15.08
CA SER A 554 17.32 5.13 -15.91
C SER A 554 17.05 3.79 -15.23
N GLU A 555 18.06 3.21 -14.57
CA GLU A 555 17.91 1.95 -13.82
C GLU A 555 16.93 2.10 -12.65
N THR A 556 17.07 3.18 -11.90
CA THR A 556 16.21 3.50 -10.76
C THR A 556 14.74 3.63 -11.18
N GLU A 557 14.51 4.35 -12.27
CA GLU A 557 13.17 4.51 -12.83
C GLU A 557 12.56 3.15 -13.21
N GLN A 558 13.33 2.29 -13.85
CA GLN A 558 12.89 0.95 -14.23
C GLN A 558 12.55 0.07 -13.02
N ILE A 559 13.33 0.15 -11.91
CA ILE A 559 13.04 -0.59 -10.68
C ILE A 559 11.70 -0.14 -10.08
N VAL A 560 11.55 1.17 -9.86
CA VAL A 560 10.35 1.75 -9.25
C VAL A 560 9.12 1.44 -10.11
N ARG A 561 9.23 1.65 -11.40
CA ARG A 561 8.16 1.38 -12.36
C ARG A 561 7.72 -0.08 -12.33
N THR A 562 8.66 -1.02 -12.35
CA THR A 562 8.35 -2.45 -12.29
C THR A 562 7.50 -2.79 -11.07
N ILE A 563 7.84 -2.32 -9.88
CA ILE A 563 7.12 -2.64 -8.65
C ILE A 563 5.74 -1.99 -8.62
N LEU A 564 5.63 -0.71 -8.99
CA LEU A 564 4.37 0.02 -8.95
C LEU A 564 3.40 -0.43 -10.06
N ASP A 565 3.90 -0.72 -11.25
CA ASP A 565 3.11 -1.26 -12.36
C ASP A 565 2.59 -2.66 -12.03
N GLN A 566 3.41 -3.51 -11.40
CA GLN A 566 2.95 -4.81 -10.93
C GLN A 566 1.98 -4.72 -9.75
N GLY A 567 1.94 -3.57 -9.06
CA GLY A 567 1.10 -3.37 -7.87
C GLY A 567 1.41 -4.35 -6.75
N HIS A 568 2.68 -4.78 -6.64
CA HIS A 568 3.09 -5.85 -5.73
C HIS A 568 4.57 -5.77 -5.38
N LEU A 569 4.92 -5.90 -4.08
CA LEU A 569 6.30 -5.82 -3.59
C LEU A 569 7.18 -7.01 -4.00
N SER A 570 6.59 -8.16 -4.32
CA SER A 570 7.30 -9.38 -4.74
C SER A 570 6.60 -10.01 -5.95
N PRO A 571 6.72 -9.42 -7.16
CA PRO A 571 5.97 -9.88 -8.34
C PRO A 571 6.57 -11.12 -9.02
N TRP A 572 7.50 -11.79 -8.42
CA TRP A 572 8.22 -12.95 -8.93
C TRP A 572 7.81 -14.26 -8.25
N PRO A 573 8.20 -15.43 -8.80
CA PRO A 573 7.84 -16.71 -8.22
C PRO A 573 8.50 -16.95 -6.86
N SER A 574 7.88 -17.81 -6.07
CA SER A 574 8.36 -18.16 -4.72
C SER A 574 9.75 -18.80 -4.67
N SER A 575 10.27 -19.28 -5.81
CA SER A 575 11.66 -19.74 -5.94
C SER A 575 12.69 -18.61 -5.83
N LEU A 576 12.31 -17.39 -6.19
CA LEU A 576 13.17 -16.20 -6.08
C LEU A 576 13.01 -15.48 -4.74
N ARG A 577 11.77 -15.40 -4.24
CA ARG A 577 11.44 -14.90 -2.91
C ARG A 577 10.23 -15.68 -2.39
N PRO A 578 10.41 -16.55 -1.41
CA PRO A 578 9.30 -17.32 -0.88
C PRO A 578 8.33 -16.42 -0.08
N VAL A 579 7.01 -16.63 -0.32
CA VAL A 579 5.94 -15.85 0.31
C VAL A 579 4.91 -16.79 0.92
N ILE A 580 4.43 -16.46 2.12
CA ILE A 580 3.27 -17.12 2.72
C ILE A 580 2.02 -16.62 1.99
N SER A 581 1.40 -17.45 1.18
CA SER A 581 0.34 -17.03 0.26
C SER A 581 -0.87 -16.39 0.93
N GLU A 582 -1.21 -16.73 2.18
CA GLU A 582 -2.29 -16.04 2.91
C GLU A 582 -1.95 -14.63 3.38
N TYR A 583 -0.65 -14.27 3.38
CA TYR A 583 -0.17 -12.92 3.70
C TYR A 583 0.14 -12.09 2.46
N GLU A 584 -0.26 -12.52 1.27
CA GLU A 584 -0.09 -11.81 0.01
C GLU A 584 -0.67 -10.38 0.03
N HIS A 585 -1.77 -10.16 0.77
CA HIS A 585 -2.38 -8.84 0.92
C HIS A 585 -1.43 -7.79 1.50
N VAL A 586 -0.42 -8.20 2.28
CA VAL A 586 0.60 -7.31 2.86
C VAL A 586 1.55 -6.80 1.77
N LEU A 587 1.80 -7.62 0.76
CA LEU A 587 2.69 -7.30 -0.37
C LEU A 587 1.96 -6.56 -1.49
N SER A 588 0.63 -6.57 -1.48
CA SER A 588 -0.19 -5.93 -2.51
C SER A 588 -0.20 -4.41 -2.36
N LEU A 589 0.00 -3.70 -3.48
CA LEU A 589 -0.09 -2.25 -3.61
C LEU A 589 -1.39 -1.88 -4.33
N THR A 590 -2.53 -2.35 -3.82
CA THR A 590 -3.86 -2.16 -4.44
C THR A 590 -4.23 -0.69 -4.58
N GLN A 591 -3.94 0.10 -3.55
CA GLN A 591 -3.84 1.55 -3.62
C GLN A 591 -2.36 1.87 -3.45
N LEU A 592 -1.81 2.66 -4.37
CA LEU A 592 -0.42 3.06 -4.24
C LEU A 592 -0.22 3.84 -2.93
N PRO A 593 0.81 3.53 -2.14
CA PRO A 593 1.16 4.32 -0.97
C PRO A 593 1.62 5.71 -1.38
N HIS A 594 1.64 6.67 -0.47
CA HIS A 594 2.17 8.00 -0.73
C HIS A 594 3.69 7.96 -0.90
N ALA A 595 4.36 7.10 -0.13
CA ALA A 595 5.79 6.87 -0.26
C ALA A 595 6.18 5.41 0.00
N MET A 596 7.35 5.02 -0.50
CA MET A 596 7.98 3.72 -0.22
C MET A 596 9.43 3.95 0.18
N ILE A 597 9.85 3.40 1.32
CA ILE A 597 11.23 3.33 1.75
C ILE A 597 11.71 1.91 1.47
N ILE A 598 12.45 1.76 0.40
CA ILE A 598 13.01 0.48 -0.06
C ILE A 598 14.47 0.45 0.31
N CYS A 599 14.84 -0.25 1.36
CA CYS A 599 16.24 -0.43 1.70
C CYS A 599 16.82 -1.56 0.85
N ASP A 600 17.54 -1.20 -0.20
CA ASP A 600 18.22 -2.10 -1.13
C ASP A 600 19.71 -1.81 -1.15
N PRO A 601 20.55 -2.65 -0.49
CA PRO A 601 21.99 -2.46 -0.49
C PRO A 601 22.65 -2.80 -1.82
N THR A 602 21.92 -3.38 -2.79
CA THR A 602 22.44 -3.75 -4.12
C THR A 602 22.30 -2.63 -5.16
N ALA A 603 21.68 -1.51 -4.77
CA ALA A 603 21.54 -0.30 -5.56
C ALA A 603 22.13 0.91 -4.82
N SER A 604 22.54 1.92 -5.57
CA SER A 604 22.87 3.24 -5.02
C SER A 604 21.64 3.89 -4.38
N GLY A 605 21.86 4.89 -3.52
CA GLY A 605 20.76 5.68 -2.95
C GLY A 605 20.02 6.44 -4.04
N TYR A 606 18.67 6.42 -4.01
CA TYR A 606 17.84 7.10 -5.00
C TYR A 606 16.53 7.61 -4.41
N ALA A 607 15.93 8.56 -5.12
CA ALA A 607 14.56 9.03 -4.89
C ALA A 607 13.90 9.28 -6.26
N HIS A 608 12.78 8.61 -6.51
CA HIS A 608 12.04 8.72 -7.76
C HIS A 608 10.53 8.69 -7.50
N SER A 609 9.78 9.57 -8.16
CA SER A 609 8.32 9.64 -8.05
C SER A 609 7.66 9.11 -9.30
N TYR A 610 6.76 8.13 -9.14
CA TYR A 610 5.99 7.56 -10.24
C TYR A 610 4.53 7.34 -9.82
N SER A 611 3.59 7.72 -10.68
CA SER A 611 2.13 7.59 -10.44
C SER A 611 1.66 8.11 -9.07
N GLY A 612 2.27 9.18 -8.56
CA GLY A 612 1.93 9.79 -7.28
C GLY A 612 2.48 9.07 -6.04
N CYS A 613 3.33 8.06 -6.22
CA CYS A 613 4.08 7.41 -5.15
C CYS A 613 5.55 7.85 -5.20
N HIS A 614 6.09 8.28 -4.06
CA HIS A 614 7.49 8.67 -3.91
C HIS A 614 8.30 7.49 -3.37
N ALA A 615 9.05 6.81 -4.24
CA ALA A 615 9.90 5.68 -3.87
C ALA A 615 11.34 6.15 -3.61
N MET A 616 11.92 5.71 -2.50
CA MET A 616 13.25 6.08 -2.09
C MET A 616 14.05 4.90 -1.55
N ASN A 617 15.35 4.90 -1.84
CA ASN A 617 16.34 3.98 -1.29
C ASN A 617 17.40 4.79 -0.54
N PRO A 618 17.60 4.59 0.76
CA PRO A 618 18.66 5.29 1.50
C PRO A 618 20.07 4.86 1.05
N GLY A 619 20.21 3.76 0.31
CA GLY A 619 21.50 3.16 -0.01
C GLY A 619 22.21 2.60 1.23
N CYS A 620 23.51 2.37 1.14
CA CYS A 620 24.32 1.97 2.29
C CYS A 620 24.73 3.18 3.12
N ILE A 621 24.64 3.08 4.47
CA ILE A 621 25.08 4.18 5.36
C ILE A 621 26.55 4.53 5.15
N VAL A 622 27.40 3.54 4.84
CA VAL A 622 28.78 3.71 4.39
C VAL A 622 28.88 3.19 2.96
N PRO A 623 28.86 4.08 1.95
CA PRO A 623 29.01 3.69 0.55
C PRO A 623 30.35 2.98 0.26
N PHE A 624 30.47 2.39 -0.93
CA PHE A 624 31.66 1.65 -1.35
C PHE A 624 32.96 2.47 -1.32
N ASP A 625 32.86 3.77 -1.54
CA ASP A 625 34.00 4.70 -1.48
C ASP A 625 34.56 4.89 -0.06
N LYS A 626 33.79 4.48 0.97
CA LYS A 626 34.12 4.56 2.41
C LYS A 626 34.52 5.96 2.90
N ARG A 627 34.21 7.00 2.13
CA ARG A 627 34.60 8.38 2.42
C ARG A 627 33.49 9.21 3.05
N ARG A 628 32.26 8.70 2.97
CA ARG A 628 31.07 9.43 3.38
C ARG A 628 30.17 8.56 4.23
N VAL A 629 29.39 9.21 5.07
CA VAL A 629 28.24 8.62 5.76
C VAL A 629 26.99 9.20 5.13
N THR A 630 26.08 8.37 4.65
CA THR A 630 24.88 8.80 3.91
C THR A 630 23.62 8.27 4.55
N TRP A 631 22.55 9.06 4.52
CA TRP A 631 21.21 8.66 4.91
C TRP A 631 20.18 9.46 4.14
N MET A 632 18.92 9.06 4.24
CA MET A 632 17.82 9.75 3.58
C MET A 632 16.85 10.35 4.59
N GLU A 633 16.44 11.59 4.36
CA GLU A 633 15.43 12.31 5.13
C GLU A 633 14.18 12.49 4.27
N TYR A 634 13.03 11.98 4.72
CA TYR A 634 11.74 12.16 4.09
C TYR A 634 10.92 13.19 4.86
N TYR A 635 10.42 14.20 4.19
CA TYR A 635 9.60 15.28 4.74
C TYR A 635 8.13 14.99 4.50
N ALA A 636 7.38 14.77 5.58
CA ALA A 636 5.98 14.37 5.52
C ALA A 636 5.08 15.43 4.86
N ALA A 637 5.29 16.71 5.19
CA ALA A 637 4.48 17.82 4.68
C ALA A 637 4.61 18.03 3.17
N THR A 638 5.83 17.95 2.63
CA THR A 638 6.11 18.18 1.19
C THR A 638 6.08 16.90 0.37
N ARG A 639 6.09 15.72 1.02
CA ARG A 639 6.18 14.39 0.40
C ARG A 639 7.41 14.23 -0.49
N THR A 640 8.51 14.85 -0.10
CA THR A 640 9.80 14.81 -0.79
C THR A 640 10.86 14.21 0.10
N SER A 641 11.97 13.78 -0.48
CA SER A 641 13.12 13.29 0.28
C SER A 641 14.42 13.95 -0.16
N GLU A 642 15.38 14.00 0.76
CA GLU A 642 16.72 14.49 0.53
C GLU A 642 17.74 13.47 1.02
N THR A 643 18.79 13.25 0.22
CA THR A 643 19.95 12.47 0.65
C THR A 643 20.93 13.38 1.38
N ARG A 644 21.22 13.04 2.63
CA ARG A 644 22.25 13.71 3.42
C ARG A 644 23.56 12.94 3.34
N SER A 645 24.67 13.67 3.24
CA SER A 645 26.00 13.09 3.15
C SER A 645 26.99 13.91 3.95
N ILE A 646 27.79 13.25 4.77
CA ILE A 646 28.86 13.87 5.55
C ILE A 646 30.16 13.07 5.38
N PRO A 647 31.34 13.67 5.57
CA PRO A 647 32.61 12.92 5.55
C PRO A 647 32.63 11.82 6.61
N HIS A 648 33.14 10.64 6.21
CA HIS A 648 33.29 9.49 7.13
C HIS A 648 34.53 9.63 8.00
#